data_0580d5b0fb7794c6cc5ba5f52888ba4d
#
_entry.id   0580d5b0fb7794c6cc5ba5f52888ba4d
#
_cell.length_a   1.000
_cell.length_b   1.000
_cell.length_c   1.000
_cell.angle_alpha   90.00
_cell.angle_beta   90.00
_cell.angle_gamma   90.00
#
_symmetry.space_group_name_H-M   'P 1'
#
loop_
_entity.id
_entity.type
_entity.pdbx_description
1 polymer ?
#
loop_
_entity_poly.entity_id
_entity_poly.type
_entity_poly.pdbx_seq_one_letter_code
_entity_poly.pdbx_strand_id
1 'polypeptide(L)'
;MISRDGPLSFTEIMEKLEMNPKTDAGKFGYHLRMLTEAELLSADEASGKYYLTVFGQEVSNFIYGVEDAVRRKKGEMLVRTSSLTIEPFERKKIVEALIREANVPRKLAESISKEAEDRLKRPQVRYLTAALIREFVNAILLEKGLEEYRHSLTRLGQPVYDVTTTIKSAGYKDYPSPERVHALAGDAVFEEYMYLKVLPRTIADAHLSGAIHINNANYWVLRPADIQHDIRPFLCGKMPADGTGIALPSHPAPKSLKGALYTIDALLTSSSALCSNAQSISFFNVFLAPYIKDMKEADIKNILRDFLYSLNEKFNGISNSTIAFNVELEVPEFLEKVKAPSPEGEKGVYGDYSDQTLRLLGALLDLMNEGDGASKPLLNPVIFLKMRKKAYATNAANECLMKAYELAERWGNVFFVNQSLPWQTENVSYSSNLARVDSSWKDWESGTLRVGSLDNIAINLPRIAYGSKGDDDKFDEQLKEMLELAREALVIKRHVMNDRVQSDNLLPLFREEIDDSGYFRLSDSPGLISYVGLPEAVKYHTGLEISDNEDALRFAVKAVRQIDEYSSRSQPSIRLLSSSITFEPAAQRLTNLDIAAGYLKAKSAECYTEHSNLPLTVAIPLKSRLKNEEIFQQITRGGHLFDIRLGEPFPTINLLANYTKRIFETTGIGLLTFTRDYTFCVHCSTVSYGLHTKCPKCAYDGNRLVFYTKTFGRYKSSKAWSQSERDFAFNSKRSAL
;
A
#
# COMPACT_ATOMS: atom_id res chain seq x y z
N MET A 1 -16.93 -10.42 -21.97
CA MET A 1 -16.91 -11.85 -21.60
C MET A 1 -15.48 -12.26 -21.23
N ILE A 2 -14.55 -12.46 -22.15
CA ILE A 2 -13.14 -12.83 -21.82
C ILE A 2 -12.48 -11.80 -20.87
N SER A 3 -12.77 -10.51 -21.02
CA SER A 3 -12.29 -9.45 -20.11
C SER A 3 -12.75 -9.63 -18.67
N ARG A 4 -13.92 -10.23 -18.47
CA ARG A 4 -14.56 -10.36 -17.15
C ARG A 4 -14.34 -11.75 -16.53
N ASP A 5 -14.40 -12.78 -17.39
CA ASP A 5 -14.43 -14.18 -16.96
C ASP A 5 -13.05 -14.87 -17.09
N GLY A 6 -12.05 -14.16 -17.65
CA GLY A 6 -10.71 -14.69 -17.95
C GLY A 6 -10.64 -15.49 -19.23
N PRO A 7 -9.55 -16.23 -19.47
CA PRO A 7 -9.37 -17.01 -20.69
C PRO A 7 -10.42 -18.12 -20.83
N LEU A 8 -11.09 -18.16 -21.98
CA LEU A 8 -12.17 -19.10 -22.29
C LEU A 8 -11.84 -19.91 -23.56
N SER A 9 -12.21 -21.17 -23.59
CA SER A 9 -12.13 -22.01 -24.79
C SER A 9 -13.22 -21.65 -25.80
N PHE A 10 -13.05 -22.11 -27.03
CA PHE A 10 -14.03 -21.93 -28.11
C PHE A 10 -15.44 -22.35 -27.69
N THR A 11 -15.54 -23.51 -27.06
CA THR A 11 -16.83 -24.09 -26.61
C THR A 11 -17.43 -23.28 -25.47
N GLU A 12 -16.64 -22.88 -24.47
CA GLU A 12 -17.10 -22.07 -23.33
C GLU A 12 -17.63 -20.69 -23.79
N ILE A 13 -16.99 -20.09 -24.82
CA ILE A 13 -17.46 -18.80 -25.36
C ILE A 13 -18.79 -18.99 -26.10
N MET A 14 -18.91 -20.04 -26.92
CA MET A 14 -20.17 -20.34 -27.63
C MET A 14 -21.31 -20.60 -26.67
N GLU A 15 -21.05 -21.38 -25.62
CA GLU A 15 -22.06 -21.69 -24.58
C GLU A 15 -22.54 -20.42 -23.86
N LYS A 16 -21.61 -19.54 -23.49
CA LYS A 16 -21.94 -18.25 -22.86
C LYS A 16 -22.66 -17.27 -23.79
N LEU A 17 -22.49 -17.40 -25.09
CA LEU A 17 -23.22 -16.63 -26.11
C LEU A 17 -24.55 -17.26 -26.50
N GLU A 18 -24.93 -18.39 -25.86
CA GLU A 18 -26.16 -19.15 -26.17
C GLU A 18 -26.20 -19.59 -27.65
N MET A 19 -25.04 -19.80 -28.26
CA MET A 19 -24.91 -20.21 -29.67
C MET A 19 -25.00 -21.73 -29.79
N ASN A 20 -25.63 -22.20 -30.87
CA ASN A 20 -25.73 -23.63 -31.09
C ASN A 20 -24.46 -24.15 -31.79
N PRO A 21 -23.70 -25.08 -31.14
CA PRO A 21 -22.44 -25.61 -31.71
C PRO A 21 -22.58 -26.28 -33.07
N LYS A 22 -23.76 -26.81 -33.43
CA LYS A 22 -23.98 -27.48 -34.72
C LYS A 22 -24.28 -26.53 -35.88
N THR A 23 -24.89 -25.39 -35.62
CA THR A 23 -25.31 -24.44 -36.67
C THR A 23 -24.46 -23.19 -36.73
N ASP A 24 -23.89 -22.74 -35.59
CA ASP A 24 -23.26 -21.43 -35.48
C ASP A 24 -21.73 -21.49 -35.37
N ALA A 25 -21.14 -22.68 -35.23
CA ALA A 25 -19.69 -22.84 -35.05
C ALA A 25 -18.85 -22.20 -36.18
N GLY A 26 -19.29 -22.32 -37.42
CA GLY A 26 -18.57 -21.72 -38.56
C GLY A 26 -18.60 -20.19 -38.55
N LYS A 27 -19.76 -19.62 -38.25
CA LYS A 27 -19.94 -18.16 -38.12
C LYS A 27 -19.16 -17.61 -36.91
N PHE A 28 -19.23 -18.31 -35.80
CA PHE A 28 -18.49 -17.93 -34.61
C PHE A 28 -16.99 -18.02 -34.82
N GLY A 29 -16.49 -19.11 -35.42
CA GLY A 29 -15.06 -19.26 -35.74
C GLY A 29 -14.53 -18.18 -36.66
N TYR A 30 -15.36 -17.70 -37.63
CA TYR A 30 -15.02 -16.56 -38.45
C TYR A 30 -14.82 -15.28 -37.64
N HIS A 31 -15.77 -14.94 -36.77
CA HIS A 31 -15.64 -13.74 -35.91
C HIS A 31 -14.48 -13.83 -34.94
N LEU A 32 -14.24 -14.99 -34.36
CA LEU A 32 -13.13 -15.20 -33.45
C LEU A 32 -11.77 -15.00 -34.13
N ARG A 33 -11.64 -15.51 -35.38
CA ARG A 33 -10.45 -15.30 -36.21
C ARG A 33 -10.26 -13.82 -36.55
N MET A 34 -11.30 -13.10 -36.91
CA MET A 34 -11.24 -11.67 -37.19
C MET A 34 -10.75 -10.87 -35.94
N LEU A 35 -11.19 -11.25 -34.77
CA LEU A 35 -10.74 -10.61 -33.50
C LEU A 35 -9.28 -10.95 -33.20
N THR A 36 -8.82 -12.14 -33.60
CA THR A 36 -7.42 -12.54 -33.44
C THR A 36 -6.51 -11.86 -34.46
N GLU A 37 -6.96 -11.76 -35.71
CA GLU A 37 -6.26 -11.02 -36.77
C GLU A 37 -6.18 -9.52 -36.49
N ALA A 38 -7.18 -8.97 -35.79
CA ALA A 38 -7.17 -7.58 -35.29
C ALA A 38 -6.37 -7.38 -34.02
N GLU A 39 -5.62 -8.38 -33.55
CA GLU A 39 -4.81 -8.36 -32.34
C GLU A 39 -5.60 -8.05 -31.06
N LEU A 40 -6.91 -8.23 -31.07
CA LEU A 40 -7.77 -8.02 -29.89
C LEU A 40 -7.80 -9.25 -28.99
N LEU A 41 -7.68 -10.43 -29.58
CA LEU A 41 -7.58 -11.71 -28.88
C LEU A 41 -6.28 -12.42 -29.24
N SER A 42 -5.80 -13.26 -28.37
CA SER A 42 -4.75 -14.23 -28.64
C SER A 42 -5.16 -15.60 -28.12
N ALA A 43 -4.73 -16.65 -28.79
CA ALA A 43 -4.98 -18.02 -28.39
C ALA A 43 -3.73 -18.59 -27.72
N ASP A 44 -3.90 -19.27 -26.60
CA ASP A 44 -2.86 -20.08 -25.98
C ASP A 44 -2.89 -21.49 -26.58
N GLU A 45 -1.87 -21.82 -27.36
CA GLU A 45 -1.77 -23.10 -28.05
C GLU A 45 -1.76 -24.31 -27.09
N ALA A 46 -1.28 -24.12 -25.86
CA ALA A 46 -1.19 -25.21 -24.88
C ALA A 46 -2.54 -25.53 -24.23
N SER A 47 -3.38 -24.55 -23.97
CA SER A 47 -4.68 -24.72 -23.30
C SER A 47 -5.88 -24.62 -24.25
N GLY A 48 -5.69 -24.19 -25.51
CA GLY A 48 -6.76 -23.94 -26.47
C GLY A 48 -7.72 -22.81 -26.05
N LYS A 49 -7.30 -21.95 -25.13
CA LYS A 49 -8.11 -20.84 -24.62
C LYS A 49 -7.73 -19.52 -25.25
N TYR A 50 -8.73 -18.66 -25.42
CA TYR A 50 -8.57 -17.29 -25.92
C TYR A 50 -8.51 -16.31 -24.78
N TYR A 51 -7.61 -15.35 -24.85
CA TYR A 51 -7.45 -14.26 -23.90
C TYR A 51 -7.35 -12.91 -24.63
N LEU A 52 -7.70 -11.82 -23.92
CA LEU A 52 -7.53 -10.48 -24.47
C LEU A 52 -6.04 -10.12 -24.50
N THR A 53 -5.63 -9.55 -25.63
CA THR A 53 -4.33 -8.87 -25.71
C THR A 53 -4.36 -7.55 -24.92
N VAL A 54 -3.21 -6.90 -24.73
CA VAL A 54 -3.17 -5.56 -24.15
C VAL A 54 -4.05 -4.59 -24.95
N PHE A 55 -3.93 -4.60 -26.27
CA PHE A 55 -4.76 -3.81 -27.16
C PHE A 55 -6.25 -4.19 -27.07
N GLY A 56 -6.55 -5.48 -27.01
CA GLY A 56 -7.93 -5.97 -26.79
C GLY A 56 -8.53 -5.49 -25.48
N GLN A 57 -7.74 -5.42 -24.42
CA GLN A 57 -8.16 -4.87 -23.14
C GLN A 57 -8.43 -3.35 -23.23
N GLU A 58 -7.57 -2.60 -23.90
CA GLU A 58 -7.78 -1.17 -24.14
C GLU A 58 -9.06 -0.89 -24.94
N VAL A 59 -9.27 -1.63 -26.03
CA VAL A 59 -10.49 -1.52 -26.83
C VAL A 59 -11.74 -1.89 -26.03
N SER A 60 -11.67 -2.96 -25.24
CA SER A 60 -12.75 -3.36 -24.35
C SER A 60 -13.09 -2.27 -23.33
N ASN A 61 -12.07 -1.71 -22.69
CA ASN A 61 -12.23 -0.61 -21.72
C ASN A 61 -12.82 0.65 -22.38
N PHE A 62 -12.40 0.94 -23.61
CA PHE A 62 -12.95 2.05 -24.38
C PHE A 62 -14.44 1.86 -24.70
N ILE A 63 -14.84 0.67 -25.13
CA ILE A 63 -16.25 0.35 -25.40
C ILE A 63 -17.08 0.50 -24.13
N TYR A 64 -16.60 -0.02 -22.98
CA TYR A 64 -17.26 0.16 -21.70
C TYR A 64 -17.37 1.64 -21.31
N GLY A 65 -16.33 2.44 -21.55
CA GLY A 65 -16.35 3.87 -21.28
C GLY A 65 -17.38 4.66 -22.11
N VAL A 66 -17.57 4.26 -23.36
CA VAL A 66 -18.60 4.87 -24.26
C VAL A 66 -20.01 4.47 -23.79
N GLU A 67 -20.22 3.20 -23.49
CA GLU A 67 -21.51 2.73 -22.94
C GLU A 67 -21.87 3.45 -21.65
N ASP A 68 -20.91 3.63 -20.74
CA ASP A 68 -21.07 4.35 -19.48
C ASP A 68 -21.41 5.83 -19.69
N ALA A 69 -20.82 6.51 -20.67
CA ALA A 69 -21.12 7.90 -20.98
C ALA A 69 -22.55 8.08 -21.51
N VAL A 70 -23.02 7.14 -22.32
CA VAL A 70 -24.39 7.14 -22.82
C VAL A 70 -25.41 6.89 -21.69
N ARG A 71 -25.12 5.97 -20.79
CA ARG A 71 -25.99 5.62 -19.65
C ARG A 71 -26.12 6.75 -18.65
N ARG A 72 -25.02 7.46 -18.34
CA ARG A 72 -25.04 8.67 -17.47
C ARG A 72 -25.91 9.78 -18.00
N LYS A 73 -25.90 9.99 -19.31
CA LYS A 73 -26.77 10.98 -19.97
C LYS A 73 -28.25 10.66 -19.81
N LYS A 74 -28.57 9.39 -19.53
CA LYS A 74 -29.93 8.91 -19.27
C LYS A 74 -30.35 8.94 -17.79
N GLY A 75 -29.49 9.42 -16.88
CA GLY A 75 -29.78 9.49 -15.44
C GLY A 75 -29.80 8.13 -14.74
N GLU A 76 -29.04 7.14 -15.23
CA GLU A 76 -28.99 5.81 -14.67
C GLU A 76 -28.25 5.78 -13.33
N MET A 77 -28.78 5.05 -12.37
CA MET A 77 -28.16 4.83 -11.07
C MET A 77 -26.91 3.96 -11.21
N LEU A 78 -25.85 4.27 -10.46
CA LEU A 78 -24.62 3.48 -10.41
C LEU A 78 -24.59 2.61 -9.16
N VAL A 79 -24.11 1.39 -9.31
CA VAL A 79 -23.97 0.40 -8.22
C VAL A 79 -22.53 0.00 -8.06
N ARG A 80 -22.02 0.07 -6.84
CA ARG A 80 -20.75 -0.57 -6.46
C ARG A 80 -21.06 -2.05 -6.17
N THR A 81 -20.44 -2.92 -6.98
CA THR A 81 -20.56 -4.37 -6.80
C THR A 81 -19.69 -4.87 -5.65
N SER A 82 -19.92 -6.10 -5.21
CA SER A 82 -19.04 -6.80 -4.24
C SER A 82 -17.60 -6.99 -4.72
N SER A 83 -17.35 -6.91 -6.04
CA SER A 83 -16.01 -6.92 -6.65
C SER A 83 -15.35 -5.53 -6.73
N LEU A 84 -15.90 -4.52 -6.03
CA LEU A 84 -15.40 -3.14 -6.01
C LEU A 84 -15.43 -2.41 -7.37
N THR A 85 -16.15 -2.95 -8.35
CA THR A 85 -16.42 -2.28 -9.62
C THR A 85 -17.68 -1.42 -9.54
N ILE A 86 -17.71 -0.34 -10.32
CA ILE A 86 -18.92 0.49 -10.46
C ILE A 86 -19.59 0.10 -11.77
N GLU A 87 -20.84 -0.34 -11.65
CA GLU A 87 -21.65 -0.75 -12.79
C GLU A 87 -22.99 -0.01 -12.77
N PRO A 88 -23.64 0.17 -13.92
CA PRO A 88 -25.01 0.67 -13.96
C PRO A 88 -25.96 -0.25 -13.20
N PHE A 89 -26.96 0.35 -12.55
CA PHE A 89 -28.02 -0.41 -11.91
C PHE A 89 -28.83 -1.18 -12.98
N GLU A 90 -28.86 -2.49 -12.83
CA GLU A 90 -29.64 -3.38 -13.68
C GLU A 90 -30.64 -4.17 -12.84
N ARG A 91 -31.93 -3.89 -13.00
CA ARG A 91 -33.01 -4.64 -12.33
C ARG A 91 -32.90 -6.15 -12.56
N LYS A 92 -32.44 -6.56 -13.73
CA LYS A 92 -32.26 -7.98 -14.10
C LYS A 92 -31.34 -8.71 -13.11
N LYS A 93 -30.28 -8.05 -12.63
CA LYS A 93 -29.34 -8.62 -11.63
C LYS A 93 -30.05 -8.93 -10.28
N ILE A 94 -31.01 -8.11 -9.87
CA ILE A 94 -31.81 -8.38 -8.67
C ILE A 94 -32.69 -9.62 -8.89
N VAL A 95 -33.35 -9.72 -10.04
CA VAL A 95 -34.16 -10.89 -10.40
C VAL A 95 -33.34 -12.17 -10.38
N GLU A 96 -32.19 -12.13 -11.04
CA GLU A 96 -31.27 -13.28 -11.12
C GLU A 96 -30.75 -13.67 -9.73
N ALA A 97 -30.42 -12.71 -8.87
CA ALA A 97 -29.99 -12.96 -7.50
C ALA A 97 -31.10 -13.60 -6.65
N LEU A 98 -32.34 -13.07 -6.70
CA LEU A 98 -33.48 -13.62 -6.00
C LEU A 98 -33.78 -15.07 -6.40
N ILE A 99 -33.72 -15.38 -7.70
CA ILE A 99 -33.95 -16.73 -8.21
C ILE A 99 -32.80 -17.67 -7.77
N ARG A 100 -31.53 -17.22 -7.97
CA ARG A 100 -30.35 -18.04 -7.75
C ARG A 100 -30.06 -18.30 -6.27
N GLU A 101 -30.24 -17.28 -5.41
CA GLU A 101 -29.82 -17.32 -4.01
C GLU A 101 -30.95 -17.80 -3.07
N ALA A 102 -32.20 -17.50 -3.40
CA ALA A 102 -33.33 -17.81 -2.55
C ALA A 102 -34.45 -18.63 -3.24
N ASN A 103 -34.25 -19.11 -4.47
CA ASN A 103 -35.20 -19.86 -5.25
C ASN A 103 -36.59 -19.15 -5.38
N VAL A 104 -36.59 -17.83 -5.39
CA VAL A 104 -37.83 -17.05 -5.53
C VAL A 104 -38.43 -17.31 -6.91
N PRO A 105 -39.75 -17.60 -7.01
CA PRO A 105 -40.42 -17.76 -8.30
C PRO A 105 -40.25 -16.52 -9.19
N ARG A 106 -39.95 -16.70 -10.48
CA ARG A 106 -39.56 -15.63 -11.40
C ARG A 106 -40.53 -14.44 -11.42
N LYS A 107 -41.81 -14.68 -11.46
CA LYS A 107 -42.85 -13.62 -11.45
C LYS A 107 -42.80 -12.79 -10.14
N LEU A 108 -42.53 -13.42 -9.01
CA LEU A 108 -42.39 -12.76 -7.74
C LEU A 108 -41.08 -11.97 -7.66
N ALA A 109 -39.99 -12.53 -8.16
CA ALA A 109 -38.71 -11.88 -8.23
C ALA A 109 -38.77 -10.62 -9.13
N GLU A 110 -39.47 -10.66 -10.25
CA GLU A 110 -39.70 -9.50 -11.13
C GLU A 110 -40.55 -8.40 -10.44
N SER A 111 -41.52 -8.77 -9.64
CA SER A 111 -42.33 -7.82 -8.85
C SER A 111 -41.52 -7.14 -7.77
N ILE A 112 -40.74 -7.91 -7.00
CA ILE A 112 -39.87 -7.40 -5.92
C ILE A 112 -38.76 -6.49 -6.51
N SER A 113 -38.15 -6.89 -7.60
CA SER A 113 -37.09 -6.11 -8.23
C SER A 113 -37.59 -4.79 -8.80
N LYS A 114 -38.82 -4.73 -9.32
CA LYS A 114 -39.46 -3.49 -9.78
C LYS A 114 -39.69 -2.55 -8.61
N GLU A 115 -40.26 -3.05 -7.52
CA GLU A 115 -40.51 -2.27 -6.33
C GLU A 115 -39.21 -1.78 -5.67
N ALA A 116 -38.17 -2.61 -5.66
CA ALA A 116 -36.83 -2.21 -5.22
C ALA A 116 -36.26 -1.06 -6.08
N GLU A 117 -36.36 -1.16 -7.40
CA GLU A 117 -35.94 -0.10 -8.31
C GLU A 117 -36.70 1.22 -8.05
N ASP A 118 -38.04 1.16 -7.87
CA ASP A 118 -38.88 2.33 -7.62
C ASP A 118 -38.53 2.98 -6.27
N ARG A 119 -38.18 2.19 -5.26
CA ARG A 119 -37.76 2.69 -3.95
C ARG A 119 -36.36 3.27 -3.97
N LEU A 120 -35.44 2.66 -4.72
CA LEU A 120 -34.06 3.11 -4.86
C LEU A 120 -33.94 4.43 -5.65
N LYS A 121 -34.90 4.75 -6.52
CA LYS A 121 -34.96 6.03 -7.24
C LYS A 121 -35.38 7.22 -6.37
N ARG A 122 -36.08 6.99 -5.24
CA ARG A 122 -36.61 8.06 -4.36
C ARG A 122 -35.54 8.79 -3.55
N PRO A 123 -34.56 8.11 -2.89
CA PRO A 123 -33.44 8.79 -2.25
C PRO A 123 -32.46 9.28 -3.32
N GLN A 124 -31.98 10.53 -3.20
CA GLN A 124 -30.91 11.09 -4.07
C GLN A 124 -29.54 10.49 -3.75
N VAL A 125 -29.44 9.17 -3.66
CA VAL A 125 -28.15 8.49 -3.43
C VAL A 125 -27.45 8.33 -4.77
N ARG A 126 -26.33 9.02 -4.95
CA ARG A 126 -25.54 8.98 -6.20
C ARG A 126 -24.93 7.60 -6.50
N TYR A 127 -24.62 6.83 -5.48
CA TYR A 127 -24.04 5.51 -5.59
C TYR A 127 -24.73 4.52 -4.66
N LEU A 128 -25.17 3.42 -5.22
CA LEU A 128 -25.73 2.30 -4.47
C LEU A 128 -24.64 1.25 -4.26
N THR A 129 -24.65 0.58 -3.12
CA THR A 129 -23.90 -0.65 -2.94
C THR A 129 -24.78 -1.86 -3.17
N ALA A 130 -24.22 -2.98 -3.59
CA ALA A 130 -24.95 -4.25 -3.70
C ALA A 130 -25.59 -4.63 -2.34
N ALA A 131 -24.89 -4.33 -1.24
CA ALA A 131 -25.39 -4.51 0.11
C ALA A 131 -26.65 -3.66 0.38
N LEU A 132 -26.62 -2.38 0.05
CA LEU A 132 -27.79 -1.49 0.24
C LEU A 132 -28.99 -1.94 -0.61
N ILE A 133 -28.77 -2.37 -1.85
CA ILE A 133 -29.82 -2.94 -2.69
C ILE A 133 -30.42 -4.17 -2.03
N ARG A 134 -29.60 -5.02 -1.45
CA ARG A 134 -30.04 -6.23 -0.71
C ARG A 134 -30.89 -5.87 0.50
N GLU A 135 -30.52 -4.83 1.26
CA GLU A 135 -31.32 -4.36 2.38
C GLU A 135 -32.70 -3.84 1.93
N PHE A 136 -32.79 -3.11 0.82
CA PHE A 136 -34.10 -2.72 0.26
C PHE A 136 -34.92 -3.93 -0.17
N VAL A 137 -34.29 -4.91 -0.80
CA VAL A 137 -34.97 -6.16 -1.16
C VAL A 137 -35.43 -6.91 0.09
N ASN A 138 -34.59 -6.98 1.12
CA ASN A 138 -34.95 -7.61 2.41
C ASN A 138 -36.11 -6.90 3.11
N ALA A 139 -36.12 -5.55 3.08
CA ALA A 139 -37.23 -4.77 3.62
C ALA A 139 -38.57 -5.07 2.88
N ILE A 140 -38.52 -5.14 1.53
CA ILE A 140 -39.68 -5.47 0.71
C ILE A 140 -40.17 -6.89 1.00
N LEU A 141 -39.28 -7.86 1.17
CA LEU A 141 -39.60 -9.22 1.52
C LEU A 141 -40.32 -9.30 2.88
N LEU A 142 -39.82 -8.57 3.88
CA LEU A 142 -40.42 -8.43 5.20
C LEU A 142 -41.84 -7.85 5.13
N GLU A 143 -42.00 -6.73 4.44
CA GLU A 143 -43.29 -6.06 4.29
C GLU A 143 -44.35 -6.94 3.61
N LYS A 144 -43.88 -7.86 2.75
CA LYS A 144 -44.77 -8.84 2.07
C LYS A 144 -44.99 -10.15 2.86
N GLY A 145 -44.40 -10.29 4.07
CA GLY A 145 -44.47 -11.51 4.86
C GLY A 145 -43.71 -12.70 4.27
N LEU A 146 -42.72 -12.45 3.43
CA LEU A 146 -41.92 -13.45 2.73
C LEU A 146 -40.60 -13.75 3.48
N GLU A 147 -40.69 -14.08 4.77
CA GLU A 147 -39.54 -14.24 5.67
C GLU A 147 -38.57 -15.35 5.24
N GLU A 148 -39.08 -16.46 4.69
CA GLU A 148 -38.24 -17.58 4.25
C GLU A 148 -37.22 -17.16 3.16
N TYR A 149 -37.66 -16.35 2.21
CA TYR A 149 -36.77 -15.83 1.17
C TYR A 149 -35.81 -14.81 1.73
N ARG A 150 -36.26 -13.98 2.68
CA ARG A 150 -35.36 -13.02 3.37
C ARG A 150 -34.24 -13.73 4.11
N HIS A 151 -34.53 -14.79 4.85
CA HIS A 151 -33.50 -15.56 5.56
C HIS A 151 -32.39 -16.07 4.63
N SER A 152 -32.76 -16.44 3.41
CA SER A 152 -31.81 -16.88 2.39
C SER A 152 -30.94 -15.74 1.83
N LEU A 153 -31.42 -14.50 1.93
CA LEU A 153 -30.74 -13.30 1.37
C LEU A 153 -30.03 -12.46 2.43
N THR A 154 -30.43 -12.56 3.71
CA THR A 154 -29.85 -11.73 4.78
C THR A 154 -28.57 -12.32 5.27
N ARG A 155 -27.42 -11.77 4.83
CA ARG A 155 -26.12 -12.04 5.41
C ARG A 155 -25.29 -10.77 5.36
N LEU A 156 -24.64 -10.47 6.46
CA LEU A 156 -23.41 -9.70 6.44
C LEU A 156 -22.36 -10.59 5.77
N GLY A 157 -21.82 -10.16 4.64
CA GLY A 157 -20.78 -10.90 3.93
C GLY A 157 -21.12 -11.20 2.46
N GLN A 158 -20.26 -12.00 1.86
CA GLN A 158 -20.32 -12.29 0.43
C GLN A 158 -21.44 -13.28 0.09
N PRO A 159 -22.17 -13.09 -1.01
CA PRO A 159 -23.03 -14.11 -1.58
C PRO A 159 -22.25 -15.40 -1.85
N VAL A 160 -22.95 -16.55 -1.78
CA VAL A 160 -22.35 -17.88 -2.04
C VAL A 160 -21.59 -17.92 -3.39
N TYR A 161 -22.16 -17.24 -4.39
CA TYR A 161 -21.52 -17.12 -5.71
C TYR A 161 -20.20 -16.36 -5.65
N ASP A 162 -20.11 -15.26 -4.91
CA ASP A 162 -18.91 -14.45 -4.78
C ASP A 162 -17.82 -15.20 -4.02
N VAL A 163 -18.19 -15.99 -3.00
CA VAL A 163 -17.26 -16.89 -2.31
C VAL A 163 -16.68 -17.91 -3.29
N THR A 164 -17.51 -18.51 -4.15
CA THR A 164 -17.04 -19.45 -5.17
C THR A 164 -16.05 -18.79 -6.16
N THR A 165 -16.34 -17.56 -6.55
CA THR A 165 -15.47 -16.75 -7.42
C THR A 165 -14.16 -16.40 -6.72
N THR A 166 -14.23 -16.04 -5.42
CA THR A 166 -13.06 -15.77 -4.59
C THR A 166 -12.14 -16.98 -4.49
N ILE A 167 -12.69 -18.17 -4.24
CA ILE A 167 -11.90 -19.42 -4.22
C ILE A 167 -11.17 -19.63 -5.56
N LYS A 168 -11.87 -19.47 -6.68
CA LYS A 168 -11.28 -19.63 -8.00
C LYS A 168 -10.20 -18.59 -8.30
N SER A 169 -10.42 -17.32 -7.92
CA SER A 169 -9.49 -16.23 -8.19
C SER A 169 -8.26 -16.24 -7.27
N ALA A 170 -8.37 -16.73 -6.05
CA ALA A 170 -7.27 -16.78 -5.10
C ALA A 170 -6.09 -17.64 -5.58
N GLY A 171 -6.35 -18.66 -6.41
CA GLY A 171 -5.31 -19.51 -7.00
C GLY A 171 -4.38 -18.80 -7.99
N TYR A 172 -4.74 -17.61 -8.48
CA TYR A 172 -3.96 -16.83 -9.43
C TYR A 172 -3.19 -15.66 -8.80
N LYS A 173 -3.24 -15.52 -7.46
CA LYS A 173 -2.51 -14.48 -6.74
C LYS A 173 -1.07 -14.92 -6.44
N ASP A 174 -0.24 -13.99 -5.94
CA ASP A 174 1.18 -14.22 -5.64
C ASP A 174 1.43 -15.40 -4.70
N TYR A 175 0.58 -15.53 -3.70
CA TYR A 175 0.64 -16.58 -2.71
C TYR A 175 -0.74 -17.24 -2.57
N PRO A 176 -1.04 -18.26 -3.41
CA PRO A 176 -2.30 -18.99 -3.31
C PRO A 176 -2.32 -19.83 -2.03
N SER A 177 -3.30 -19.56 -1.16
CA SER A 177 -3.48 -20.36 0.06
C SER A 177 -4.95 -20.36 0.50
N PRO A 178 -5.41 -21.38 1.24
CA PRO A 178 -6.72 -21.39 1.87
C PRO A 178 -6.94 -20.16 2.78
N GLU A 179 -5.92 -19.76 3.54
CA GLU A 179 -5.95 -18.59 4.42
C GLU A 179 -6.22 -17.29 3.67
N ARG A 180 -5.75 -17.17 2.42
CA ARG A 180 -6.06 -16.00 1.59
C ARG A 180 -7.55 -15.92 1.26
N VAL A 181 -8.23 -17.05 1.06
CA VAL A 181 -9.69 -17.09 0.85
C VAL A 181 -10.43 -16.64 2.09
N HIS A 182 -10.01 -17.15 3.27
CA HIS A 182 -10.57 -16.70 4.55
C HIS A 182 -10.38 -15.21 4.78
N ALA A 183 -9.18 -14.69 4.52
CA ALA A 183 -8.89 -13.26 4.65
C ALA A 183 -9.80 -12.41 3.74
N LEU A 184 -9.93 -12.77 2.46
CA LEU A 184 -10.77 -12.03 1.51
C LEU A 184 -12.26 -12.04 1.88
N ALA A 185 -12.75 -13.16 2.45
CA ALA A 185 -14.12 -13.22 2.95
C ALA A 185 -14.32 -12.34 4.19
N GLY A 186 -13.35 -12.36 5.11
CA GLY A 186 -13.34 -11.48 6.28
C GLY A 186 -13.21 -10.00 5.91
N ASP A 187 -12.35 -9.68 4.95
CA ASP A 187 -12.14 -8.32 4.43
C ASP A 187 -13.49 -7.70 3.99
N ALA A 188 -14.28 -8.42 3.20
CA ALA A 188 -15.57 -7.94 2.72
C ALA A 188 -16.57 -7.68 3.87
N VAL A 189 -16.60 -8.54 4.88
CA VAL A 189 -17.48 -8.38 6.05
C VAL A 189 -17.11 -7.15 6.85
N PHE A 190 -15.83 -6.97 7.16
CA PHE A 190 -15.38 -5.85 8.01
C PHE A 190 -15.40 -4.51 7.28
N GLU A 191 -15.17 -4.49 5.98
CA GLU A 191 -15.33 -3.29 5.16
C GLU A 191 -16.81 -2.84 5.14
N GLU A 192 -17.75 -3.77 4.92
CA GLU A 192 -19.17 -3.48 4.95
C GLU A 192 -19.63 -3.02 6.35
N TYR A 193 -19.18 -3.70 7.40
CA TYR A 193 -19.45 -3.30 8.79
C TYR A 193 -18.97 -1.88 9.09
N MET A 194 -17.76 -1.51 8.62
CA MET A 194 -17.22 -0.17 8.78
C MET A 194 -18.16 0.88 8.17
N TYR A 195 -18.61 0.69 6.92
CA TYR A 195 -19.48 1.66 6.24
C TYR A 195 -20.88 1.76 6.82
N LEU A 196 -21.43 0.63 7.28
CA LEU A 196 -22.83 0.59 7.73
C LEU A 196 -23.00 0.95 9.20
N LYS A 197 -22.01 0.65 10.05
CA LYS A 197 -22.16 0.72 11.50
C LYS A 197 -21.22 1.70 12.18
N VAL A 198 -19.99 1.85 11.67
CA VAL A 198 -18.93 2.57 12.40
C VAL A 198 -18.78 4.00 11.91
N LEU A 199 -18.75 4.21 10.59
CA LEU A 199 -18.61 5.54 10.02
C LEU A 199 -19.94 6.27 9.89
N PRO A 200 -20.00 7.59 10.17
CA PRO A 200 -21.09 8.44 9.75
C PRO A 200 -21.32 8.33 8.24
N ARG A 201 -22.59 8.42 7.83
CA ARG A 201 -22.95 8.29 6.42
C ARG A 201 -22.22 9.29 5.52
N THR A 202 -21.99 10.50 5.98
CA THR A 202 -21.22 11.54 5.25
C THR A 202 -19.83 11.11 4.88
N ILE A 203 -19.12 10.45 5.80
CA ILE A 203 -17.76 9.93 5.60
C ILE A 203 -17.79 8.70 4.69
N ALA A 204 -18.72 7.77 4.94
CA ALA A 204 -18.90 6.59 4.09
C ALA A 204 -19.23 7.00 2.64
N ASP A 205 -20.15 7.93 2.43
CA ASP A 205 -20.52 8.45 1.11
C ASP A 205 -19.35 9.19 0.44
N ALA A 206 -18.54 9.94 1.19
CA ALA A 206 -17.35 10.62 0.65
C ALA A 206 -16.31 9.60 0.16
N HIS A 207 -16.08 8.51 0.90
CA HIS A 207 -15.22 7.41 0.44
C HIS A 207 -15.80 6.68 -0.76
N LEU A 208 -17.06 6.27 -0.68
CA LEU A 208 -17.73 5.51 -1.74
C LEU A 208 -17.84 6.31 -3.04
N SER A 209 -18.09 7.61 -2.95
CA SER A 209 -18.11 8.51 -4.10
C SER A 209 -16.72 8.79 -4.68
N GLY A 210 -15.65 8.66 -3.89
CA GLY A 210 -14.27 8.96 -4.28
C GLY A 210 -13.83 10.40 -4.04
N ALA A 211 -14.51 11.14 -3.16
CA ALA A 211 -14.00 12.43 -2.69
C ALA A 211 -12.78 12.24 -1.77
N ILE A 212 -12.81 11.18 -0.96
CA ILE A 212 -11.67 10.72 -0.16
C ILE A 212 -11.43 9.23 -0.38
N HIS A 213 -10.25 8.73 0.04
CA HIS A 213 -9.96 7.32 0.11
C HIS A 213 -9.49 6.95 1.52
N ILE A 214 -10.23 6.05 2.18
CA ILE A 214 -9.86 5.46 3.46
C ILE A 214 -9.00 4.25 3.15
N ASN A 215 -7.75 4.25 3.62
CA ASN A 215 -6.84 3.12 3.44
C ASN A 215 -7.21 1.98 4.40
N ASN A 216 -6.84 0.75 4.06
CA ASN A 216 -7.05 -0.45 4.89
C ASN A 216 -8.50 -0.65 5.35
N ALA A 217 -9.46 -0.31 4.52
CA ALA A 217 -10.89 -0.36 4.85
C ALA A 217 -11.31 -1.72 5.45
N ASN A 218 -10.72 -2.81 4.97
CA ASN A 218 -10.93 -4.19 5.44
C ASN A 218 -10.46 -4.45 6.88
N TYR A 219 -9.42 -3.76 7.34
CA TYR A 219 -8.89 -3.89 8.71
C TYR A 219 -9.10 -2.64 9.57
N TRP A 220 -9.74 -1.63 9.01
CA TRP A 220 -9.87 -0.33 9.64
C TRP A 220 -10.46 -0.37 11.05
N VAL A 221 -11.44 -1.23 11.28
CA VAL A 221 -12.11 -1.39 12.58
C VAL A 221 -11.39 -2.33 13.54
N LEU A 222 -10.31 -2.99 13.13
CA LEU A 222 -9.67 -4.07 13.90
C LEU A 222 -8.30 -3.71 14.45
N ARG A 223 -7.48 -2.96 13.68
CA ARG A 223 -6.06 -2.74 14.01
C ARG A 223 -5.52 -1.46 13.39
N PRO A 224 -4.44 -0.85 13.93
CA PRO A 224 -3.77 0.28 13.32
C PRO A 224 -3.04 -0.12 12.04
N ALA A 225 -2.59 0.87 11.26
CA ALA A 225 -1.89 0.62 10.02
C ALA A 225 -0.48 0.10 10.25
N ASP A 226 0.29 0.70 11.13
CA ASP A 226 1.66 0.27 11.40
C ASP A 226 2.06 0.40 12.88
N ILE A 227 3.20 -0.23 13.21
CA ILE A 227 3.82 -0.17 14.53
C ILE A 227 5.34 -0.03 14.43
N GLN A 228 5.89 0.87 15.24
CA GLN A 228 7.32 1.07 15.46
C GLN A 228 7.72 0.38 16.77
N HIS A 229 8.41 -0.75 16.70
CA HIS A 229 8.78 -1.52 17.87
C HIS A 229 9.95 -0.91 18.65
N ASP A 230 9.83 -0.93 19.96
CA ASP A 230 10.96 -0.88 20.88
C ASP A 230 11.32 -2.32 21.28
N ILE A 231 12.48 -2.79 20.86
CA ILE A 231 12.90 -4.17 21.14
C ILE A 231 13.56 -4.33 22.51
N ARG A 232 13.94 -3.24 23.19
CA ARG A 232 14.66 -3.28 24.46
C ARG A 232 13.92 -4.02 25.59
N PRO A 233 12.60 -3.83 25.80
CA PRO A 233 11.86 -4.58 26.82
C PRO A 233 11.91 -6.09 26.63
N PHE A 234 11.89 -6.54 25.39
CA PHE A 234 12.01 -7.97 25.04
C PHE A 234 13.44 -8.48 25.22
N LEU A 235 14.44 -7.68 24.91
CA LEU A 235 15.85 -8.00 25.15
C LEU A 235 16.20 -8.01 26.65
N CYS A 236 15.45 -7.31 27.48
CA CYS A 236 15.57 -7.41 28.94
C CYS A 236 14.78 -8.59 29.55
N GLY A 237 14.01 -9.32 28.76
CA GLY A 237 13.14 -10.40 29.25
C GLY A 237 11.97 -9.90 30.11
N LYS A 238 11.61 -8.62 29.99
CA LYS A 238 10.54 -8.00 30.75
C LYS A 238 9.15 -8.23 30.16
N MET A 239 9.09 -8.60 28.89
CA MET A 239 7.84 -8.73 28.16
C MET A 239 7.84 -9.97 27.24
N PRO A 240 6.78 -10.79 27.25
CA PRO A 240 6.60 -11.85 26.26
C PRO A 240 6.24 -11.25 24.88
N ALA A 241 6.61 -11.95 23.81
CA ALA A 241 6.46 -11.46 22.42
C ALA A 241 5.00 -11.24 22.01
N ASP A 242 4.04 -11.93 22.61
CA ASP A 242 2.58 -11.76 22.38
C ASP A 242 1.92 -10.82 23.40
N GLY A 243 2.67 -10.25 24.33
CA GLY A 243 2.19 -9.42 25.44
C GLY A 243 1.61 -10.20 26.60
N THR A 244 1.16 -11.45 26.41
CA THR A 244 0.43 -12.22 27.44
C THR A 244 1.23 -13.37 28.04
N GLY A 245 2.14 -13.95 27.27
CA GLY A 245 2.82 -15.23 27.61
C GLY A 245 1.90 -16.44 27.64
N ILE A 246 0.66 -16.32 27.16
CA ILE A 246 -0.32 -17.39 27.08
C ILE A 246 -0.19 -18.17 25.77
N ALA A 247 -0.14 -17.43 24.64
CA ALA A 247 -0.04 -18.04 23.32
C ALA A 247 1.41 -18.39 22.95
N LEU A 248 2.37 -17.54 23.34
CA LEU A 248 3.79 -17.76 23.12
C LEU A 248 4.52 -17.93 24.45
N PRO A 249 5.59 -18.74 24.48
CA PRO A 249 6.39 -18.89 25.69
C PRO A 249 7.09 -17.58 26.06
N SER A 250 7.12 -17.26 27.35
CA SER A 250 7.91 -16.15 27.88
C SER A 250 9.40 -16.51 27.81
N HIS A 251 10.20 -15.66 27.19
CA HIS A 251 11.63 -15.83 27.07
C HIS A 251 12.38 -15.05 28.15
N PRO A 252 13.39 -15.63 28.81
CA PRO A 252 14.30 -14.86 29.63
C PRO A 252 15.13 -13.92 28.76
N ALA A 253 15.80 -12.95 29.36
CA ALA A 253 16.74 -12.08 28.66
C ALA A 253 17.74 -12.91 27.84
N PRO A 254 17.85 -12.66 26.50
CA PRO A 254 18.69 -13.46 25.64
C PRO A 254 20.17 -13.34 25.99
N LYS A 255 20.90 -14.47 25.94
CA LYS A 255 22.32 -14.56 26.25
C LYS A 255 23.23 -14.62 25.02
N SER A 256 22.66 -14.45 23.82
CA SER A 256 23.40 -14.51 22.56
C SER A 256 22.67 -13.73 21.46
N LEU A 257 23.36 -13.35 20.38
CA LEU A 257 22.75 -12.76 19.20
C LEU A 257 21.63 -13.64 18.64
N LYS A 258 21.84 -14.96 18.56
CA LYS A 258 20.82 -15.90 18.09
C LYS A 258 19.54 -15.85 18.94
N GLY A 259 19.70 -15.81 20.25
CA GLY A 259 18.57 -15.67 21.18
C GLY A 259 17.85 -14.31 21.03
N ALA A 260 18.60 -13.21 20.88
CA ALA A 260 18.04 -11.88 20.66
C ALA A 260 17.24 -11.82 19.36
N LEU A 261 17.77 -12.33 18.24
CA LEU A 261 17.09 -12.36 16.95
C LEU A 261 15.88 -13.31 16.96
N TYR A 262 15.95 -14.42 17.69
CA TYR A 262 14.78 -15.30 17.87
C TYR A 262 13.64 -14.59 18.62
N THR A 263 13.95 -13.85 19.66
CA THR A 263 12.96 -13.03 20.39
C THR A 263 12.33 -11.96 19.50
N ILE A 264 13.14 -11.28 18.67
CA ILE A 264 12.66 -10.30 17.68
C ILE A 264 11.79 -10.96 16.62
N ASP A 265 12.18 -12.13 16.12
CA ASP A 265 11.40 -12.87 15.12
C ASP A 265 10.02 -13.29 15.68
N ALA A 266 9.99 -13.73 16.95
CA ALA A 266 8.74 -14.05 17.65
C ALA A 266 7.85 -12.79 17.81
N LEU A 267 8.43 -11.64 18.17
CA LEU A 267 7.72 -10.36 18.27
C LEU A 267 7.12 -9.96 16.91
N LEU A 268 7.93 -9.94 15.86
CA LEU A 268 7.46 -9.55 14.52
C LEU A 268 6.38 -10.49 13.99
N THR A 269 6.51 -11.79 14.26
CA THR A 269 5.54 -12.80 13.85
C THR A 269 4.21 -12.62 14.58
N SER A 270 4.22 -12.46 15.91
CA SER A 270 2.99 -12.25 16.70
C SER A 270 2.32 -10.92 16.34
N SER A 271 3.11 -9.86 16.17
CA SER A 271 2.60 -8.52 15.86
C SER A 271 2.09 -8.38 14.43
N SER A 272 2.39 -9.33 13.54
CA SER A 272 1.89 -9.31 12.16
C SER A 272 0.37 -9.34 12.07
N ALA A 273 -0.29 -9.90 13.08
CA ALA A 273 -1.74 -9.89 13.22
C ALA A 273 -2.29 -8.59 13.83
N LEU A 274 -1.43 -7.73 14.41
CA LEU A 274 -1.83 -6.57 15.18
C LEU A 274 -1.74 -5.25 14.40
N CYS A 275 -1.20 -5.25 13.18
CA CYS A 275 -1.13 -4.09 12.29
C CYS A 275 -1.49 -4.49 10.85
N SER A 276 -1.95 -3.51 10.04
CA SER A 276 -2.47 -3.80 8.70
C SER A 276 -1.40 -3.82 7.62
N ASN A 277 -0.34 -2.99 7.75
CA ASN A 277 0.60 -2.72 6.66
C ASN A 277 2.05 -2.97 7.01
N ALA A 278 2.53 -2.44 8.16
CA ALA A 278 3.96 -2.35 8.37
C ALA A 278 4.35 -2.53 9.83
N GLN A 279 5.51 -3.15 10.01
CA GLN A 279 6.21 -3.19 11.29
C GLN A 279 7.61 -2.64 11.06
N SER A 280 8.14 -1.89 12.03
CA SER A 280 9.50 -1.40 11.92
C SER A 280 10.23 -1.47 13.25
N ILE A 281 11.55 -1.59 13.16
CA ILE A 281 12.46 -1.55 14.29
C ILE A 281 13.41 -0.39 14.06
N SER A 282 13.37 0.58 14.97
CA SER A 282 14.34 1.68 14.99
C SER A 282 15.61 1.28 15.72
N PHE A 283 16.73 1.81 15.27
CA PHE A 283 18.06 1.56 15.89
C PHE A 283 18.44 0.07 15.91
N PHE A 284 18.02 -0.71 14.91
CA PHE A 284 18.20 -2.16 14.88
C PHE A 284 19.65 -2.58 15.17
N ASN A 285 20.61 -1.97 14.47
CA ASN A 285 22.03 -2.29 14.61
C ASN A 285 22.64 -1.73 15.91
N VAL A 286 22.10 -0.63 16.45
CA VAL A 286 22.55 -0.05 17.73
C VAL A 286 22.10 -0.93 18.90
N PHE A 287 20.81 -1.30 18.93
CA PHE A 287 20.25 -2.09 20.04
C PHE A 287 20.81 -3.51 20.11
N LEU A 288 21.23 -4.08 18.99
CA LEU A 288 21.82 -5.42 18.93
C LEU A 288 23.36 -5.43 19.01
N ALA A 289 24.01 -4.28 18.90
CA ALA A 289 25.48 -4.18 18.96
C ALA A 289 26.11 -4.87 20.20
N PRO A 290 25.54 -4.77 21.44
CA PRO A 290 26.08 -5.44 22.60
C PRO A 290 26.18 -6.96 22.49
N TYR A 291 25.36 -7.60 21.65
CA TYR A 291 25.28 -9.05 21.48
C TYR A 291 26.37 -9.62 20.57
N ILE A 292 27.16 -8.78 19.91
CA ILE A 292 28.22 -9.23 18.96
C ILE A 292 29.64 -8.88 19.43
N LYS A 293 29.82 -8.36 20.66
CA LYS A 293 31.09 -7.83 21.18
C LYS A 293 32.28 -8.74 20.88
N ASP A 294 32.18 -10.01 21.21
CA ASP A 294 33.29 -10.97 21.10
C ASP A 294 33.07 -12.00 19.95
N MET A 295 32.16 -11.70 19.01
CA MET A 295 31.82 -12.61 17.90
C MET A 295 32.71 -12.42 16.67
N LYS A 296 32.99 -13.50 15.95
CA LYS A 296 33.62 -13.47 14.65
C LYS A 296 32.60 -13.07 13.57
N GLU A 297 33.08 -12.41 12.53
CA GLU A 297 32.24 -11.93 11.42
C GLU A 297 31.43 -13.03 10.75
N ALA A 298 32.06 -14.19 10.53
CA ALA A 298 31.38 -15.35 9.93
C ALA A 298 30.19 -15.86 10.76
N ASP A 299 30.32 -15.86 12.09
CA ASP A 299 29.27 -16.30 13.00
C ASP A 299 28.11 -15.29 13.01
N ILE A 300 28.43 -14.00 12.99
CA ILE A 300 27.44 -12.93 12.90
C ILE A 300 26.63 -13.09 11.60
N LYS A 301 27.31 -13.25 10.44
CA LYS A 301 26.65 -13.41 9.15
C LYS A 301 25.78 -14.67 9.07
N ASN A 302 26.24 -15.79 9.61
CA ASN A 302 25.46 -17.02 9.59
C ASN A 302 24.13 -16.87 10.39
N ILE A 303 24.21 -16.31 11.59
CA ILE A 303 23.02 -16.11 12.44
C ILE A 303 22.07 -15.07 11.80
N LEU A 304 22.58 -13.97 11.25
CA LEU A 304 21.79 -12.97 10.55
C LEU A 304 21.14 -13.55 9.29
N ARG A 305 21.83 -14.42 8.55
CA ARG A 305 21.28 -15.05 7.33
C ARG A 305 20.05 -15.89 7.65
N ASP A 306 20.11 -16.71 8.69
CA ASP A 306 18.97 -17.52 9.13
C ASP A 306 17.78 -16.63 9.50
N PHE A 307 18.04 -15.55 10.21
CA PHE A 307 17.00 -14.58 10.59
C PHE A 307 16.40 -13.85 9.36
N LEU A 308 17.22 -13.39 8.42
CA LEU A 308 16.73 -12.73 7.21
C LEU A 308 15.92 -13.68 6.33
N TYR A 309 16.30 -14.95 6.24
CA TYR A 309 15.52 -15.96 5.52
C TYR A 309 14.17 -16.19 6.20
N SER A 310 14.15 -16.33 7.54
CA SER A 310 12.91 -16.42 8.31
C SER A 310 11.96 -15.25 8.03
N LEU A 311 12.47 -14.01 8.01
CA LEU A 311 11.65 -12.84 7.69
C LEU A 311 11.08 -12.91 6.27
N ASN A 312 11.88 -13.32 5.28
CA ASN A 312 11.42 -13.39 3.90
C ASN A 312 10.46 -14.56 3.65
N GLU A 313 10.56 -15.65 4.40
CA GLU A 313 9.60 -16.75 4.36
C GLU A 313 8.24 -16.36 4.94
N LYS A 314 8.23 -15.63 6.06
CA LYS A 314 7.00 -15.27 6.79
C LYS A 314 6.26 -14.06 6.22
N PHE A 315 7.01 -13.07 5.71
CA PHE A 315 6.44 -11.76 5.34
C PHE A 315 6.37 -11.48 3.84
N ASN A 316 6.71 -12.44 2.98
CA ASN A 316 6.54 -12.34 1.53
C ASN A 316 5.21 -13.00 1.10
N GLY A 317 4.09 -12.32 1.33
CA GLY A 317 2.78 -12.72 0.82
C GLY A 317 1.92 -13.56 1.76
N ILE A 318 2.46 -14.11 2.85
CA ILE A 318 1.67 -14.81 3.88
C ILE A 318 1.06 -13.79 4.83
N SER A 319 1.85 -12.82 5.29
CA SER A 319 1.41 -11.72 6.13
C SER A 319 1.17 -10.46 5.28
N ASN A 320 0.17 -9.67 5.65
CA ASN A 320 -0.05 -8.36 5.03
C ASN A 320 0.98 -7.31 5.51
N SER A 321 1.64 -7.54 6.64
CA SER A 321 2.65 -6.61 7.16
C SER A 321 4.02 -6.84 6.52
N THR A 322 4.71 -5.77 6.22
CA THR A 322 6.09 -5.73 5.74
C THR A 322 7.02 -5.17 6.83
N ILE A 323 8.29 -5.52 6.76
CA ILE A 323 9.26 -5.18 7.82
C ILE A 323 10.22 -4.09 7.33
N ALA A 324 10.47 -3.10 8.21
CA ALA A 324 11.51 -2.10 8.00
C ALA A 324 12.51 -2.07 9.15
N PHE A 325 13.79 -1.89 8.83
CA PHE A 325 14.82 -1.58 9.82
C PHE A 325 15.35 -0.16 9.57
N ASN A 326 15.24 0.68 10.60
CA ASN A 326 15.92 1.96 10.63
C ASN A 326 17.29 1.74 11.27
N VAL A 327 18.35 1.96 10.50
CA VAL A 327 19.73 1.68 10.88
C VAL A 327 20.60 2.94 10.87
N GLU A 328 21.64 2.93 11.69
CA GLU A 328 22.50 4.08 11.95
C GLU A 328 23.94 3.80 11.54
N LEU A 329 24.63 4.82 11.02
CA LEU A 329 26.08 4.81 10.73
C LEU A 329 26.92 5.22 11.95
N GLU A 330 26.29 5.62 13.03
CA GLU A 330 26.91 5.99 14.30
C GLU A 330 25.92 5.75 15.43
N VAL A 331 26.37 5.60 16.65
CA VAL A 331 25.48 5.65 17.81
C VAL A 331 25.02 7.10 17.98
N PRO A 332 23.72 7.40 17.92
CA PRO A 332 23.23 8.76 18.14
C PRO A 332 23.60 9.30 19.52
N GLU A 333 23.91 10.59 19.61
CA GLU A 333 24.37 11.23 20.86
C GLU A 333 23.39 11.02 22.03
N PHE A 334 22.08 11.05 21.76
CA PHE A 334 21.06 10.82 22.78
C PHE A 334 21.00 9.37 23.28
N LEU A 335 21.61 8.40 22.57
CA LEU A 335 21.73 7.00 22.97
C LEU A 335 23.07 6.67 23.62
N GLU A 336 24.13 7.49 23.44
CA GLU A 336 25.47 7.18 23.88
C GLU A 336 25.56 6.81 25.38
N LYS A 337 24.77 7.47 26.22
CA LYS A 337 24.76 7.27 27.70
C LYS A 337 23.62 6.39 28.21
N VAL A 338 22.78 5.87 27.29
CA VAL A 338 21.66 5.00 27.63
C VAL A 338 22.17 3.58 27.89
N LYS A 339 21.69 2.95 28.98
CA LYS A 339 22.06 1.56 29.32
C LYS A 339 21.69 0.59 28.20
N ALA A 340 22.59 -0.31 27.90
CA ALA A 340 22.45 -1.26 26.80
C ALA A 340 22.17 -2.67 27.34
N PRO A 341 21.01 -3.28 27.04
CA PRO A 341 20.80 -4.72 27.24
C PRO A 341 21.87 -5.54 26.51
N SER A 342 22.45 -6.49 27.21
CA SER A 342 23.55 -7.33 26.71
C SER A 342 23.41 -8.77 27.20
N PRO A 343 24.20 -9.73 26.68
CA PRO A 343 24.24 -11.11 27.22
C PRO A 343 24.54 -11.19 28.71
N GLU A 344 25.21 -10.19 29.26
CA GLU A 344 25.60 -10.10 30.69
C GLU A 344 24.59 -9.32 31.54
N GLY A 345 23.47 -8.90 30.97
CA GLY A 345 22.49 -8.00 31.56
C GLY A 345 22.71 -6.54 31.13
N GLU A 346 22.14 -5.59 31.85
CA GLU A 346 22.25 -4.15 31.50
C GLU A 346 23.62 -3.59 32.00
N LYS A 347 24.70 -4.06 31.38
CA LYS A 347 26.05 -3.61 31.66
C LYS A 347 26.59 -2.77 30.48
N GLY A 348 27.05 -1.57 30.79
CA GLY A 348 27.55 -0.61 29.78
C GLY A 348 26.45 0.26 29.18
N VAL A 349 26.84 1.12 28.27
CA VAL A 349 25.99 2.06 27.56
C VAL A 349 26.17 1.87 26.04
N TYR A 350 25.23 2.30 25.23
CA TYR A 350 25.32 2.07 23.76
C TYR A 350 26.57 2.71 23.13
N GLY A 351 27.07 3.81 23.67
CA GLY A 351 28.31 4.44 23.24
C GLY A 351 29.54 3.52 23.27
N ASP A 352 29.57 2.54 24.19
CA ASP A 352 30.67 1.56 24.33
C ASP A 352 30.71 0.56 23.15
N TYR A 353 29.66 0.49 22.33
CA TYR A 353 29.48 -0.48 21.25
C TYR A 353 29.47 0.13 19.85
N SER A 354 30.12 1.29 19.67
CA SER A 354 30.11 2.01 18.39
C SER A 354 30.71 1.18 17.24
N ASP A 355 31.81 0.45 17.47
CA ASP A 355 32.41 -0.44 16.47
C ASP A 355 31.49 -1.62 16.15
N GLN A 356 30.85 -2.19 17.15
CA GLN A 356 29.91 -3.30 16.97
C GLN A 356 28.66 -2.85 16.18
N THR A 357 28.21 -1.62 16.38
CA THR A 357 27.10 -1.02 15.62
C THR A 357 27.40 -1.03 14.11
N LEU A 358 28.60 -0.64 13.71
CA LEU A 358 29.02 -0.65 12.29
C LEU A 358 29.29 -2.06 11.77
N ARG A 359 29.90 -2.94 12.56
CA ARG A 359 30.11 -4.35 12.19
C ARG A 359 28.80 -5.07 11.91
N LEU A 360 27.78 -4.89 12.75
CA LEU A 360 26.46 -5.49 12.54
C LEU A 360 25.78 -4.93 11.30
N LEU A 361 25.89 -3.60 11.07
CA LEU A 361 25.36 -2.97 9.87
C LEU A 361 26.06 -3.51 8.61
N GLY A 362 27.39 -3.61 8.63
CA GLY A 362 28.17 -4.14 7.51
C GLY A 362 27.76 -5.57 7.16
N ALA A 363 27.61 -6.45 8.16
CA ALA A 363 27.15 -7.82 7.97
C ALA A 363 25.72 -7.90 7.41
N LEU A 364 24.82 -7.06 7.88
CA LEU A 364 23.45 -6.95 7.36
C LEU A 364 23.44 -6.55 5.90
N LEU A 365 24.17 -5.51 5.53
CA LEU A 365 24.24 -5.00 4.16
C LEU A 365 24.87 -6.00 3.20
N ASP A 366 25.93 -6.72 3.64
CA ASP A 366 26.55 -7.79 2.84
C ASP A 366 25.54 -8.89 2.49
N LEU A 367 24.76 -9.35 3.48
CA LEU A 367 23.75 -10.38 3.27
C LEU A 367 22.60 -9.92 2.37
N MET A 368 22.17 -8.66 2.53
CA MET A 368 21.16 -8.08 1.64
C MET A 368 21.69 -7.97 0.19
N ASN A 369 22.97 -7.71 0.01
CA ASN A 369 23.63 -7.69 -1.30
C ASN A 369 23.77 -9.10 -1.89
N GLU A 370 24.09 -10.12 -1.08
CA GLU A 370 24.20 -11.51 -1.52
C GLU A 370 22.84 -12.04 -2.07
N GLY A 371 21.72 -11.69 -1.42
CA GLY A 371 20.40 -12.20 -1.75
C GLY A 371 20.14 -13.61 -1.22
N ASP A 372 19.17 -14.31 -1.83
CA ASP A 372 18.84 -15.69 -1.47
C ASP A 372 19.70 -16.73 -2.21
N GLY A 373 19.49 -18.03 -1.94
CA GLY A 373 20.22 -19.12 -2.58
C GLY A 373 20.07 -19.22 -4.10
N ALA A 374 19.13 -18.50 -4.70
CA ALA A 374 18.94 -18.33 -6.15
C ALA A 374 19.40 -16.96 -6.66
N SER A 375 20.15 -16.21 -5.84
CA SER A 375 20.60 -14.85 -6.11
C SER A 375 19.45 -13.87 -6.41
N LYS A 376 18.27 -14.10 -5.80
CA LYS A 376 17.18 -13.12 -5.79
C LYS A 376 17.35 -12.16 -4.62
N PRO A 377 16.93 -10.90 -4.76
CA PRO A 377 16.97 -9.96 -3.64
C PRO A 377 16.08 -10.40 -2.49
N LEU A 378 16.53 -10.15 -1.27
CA LEU A 378 15.70 -10.22 -0.08
C LEU A 378 14.84 -8.95 -0.01
N LEU A 379 13.51 -9.08 0.02
CA LEU A 379 12.60 -7.94 0.01
C LEU A 379 12.30 -7.42 1.42
N ASN A 380 12.47 -8.27 2.44
CA ASN A 380 12.37 -7.91 3.85
C ASN A 380 13.72 -8.16 4.57
N PRO A 381 14.13 -7.24 5.43
CA PRO A 381 13.54 -5.93 5.71
C PRO A 381 13.82 -4.88 4.62
N VAL A 382 13.00 -3.83 4.58
CA VAL A 382 13.34 -2.58 3.89
C VAL A 382 14.32 -1.81 4.78
N ILE A 383 15.43 -1.31 4.23
CA ILE A 383 16.48 -0.63 5.00
C ILE A 383 16.32 0.89 4.88
N PHE A 384 16.15 1.58 6.01
CA PHE A 384 16.25 3.04 6.11
C PHE A 384 17.57 3.40 6.78
N LEU A 385 18.55 3.85 5.98
CA LEU A 385 19.86 4.22 6.46
C LEU A 385 19.89 5.70 6.82
N LYS A 386 20.03 6.00 8.10
CA LYS A 386 20.07 7.38 8.60
C LYS A 386 21.48 7.96 8.45
N MET A 387 21.57 9.05 7.71
CA MET A 387 22.80 9.77 7.44
C MET A 387 22.84 11.05 8.28
N ARG A 388 23.51 10.97 9.44
CA ARG A 388 23.73 12.09 10.35
C ARG A 388 24.96 12.88 9.94
N LYS A 389 25.25 13.97 10.65
CA LYS A 389 26.40 14.88 10.36
C LYS A 389 27.74 14.15 10.30
N LYS A 390 27.92 13.11 11.12
CA LYS A 390 29.15 12.32 11.19
C LYS A 390 29.17 11.08 10.27
N ALA A 391 28.18 10.90 9.40
CA ALA A 391 28.06 9.72 8.54
C ALA A 391 29.30 9.41 7.67
N TYR A 392 30.11 10.42 7.38
CA TYR A 392 31.35 10.30 6.62
C TYR A 392 32.63 10.43 7.48
N ALA A 393 32.50 10.46 8.81
CA ALA A 393 33.62 10.83 9.69
C ALA A 393 34.64 9.71 9.89
N THR A 394 34.26 8.45 9.75
CA THR A 394 35.15 7.30 9.94
C THR A 394 35.22 6.42 8.70
N ASN A 395 36.36 5.72 8.52
CA ASN A 395 36.53 4.77 7.42
C ASN A 395 35.48 3.63 7.51
N ALA A 396 35.23 3.11 8.70
CA ALA A 396 34.25 2.02 8.90
C ALA A 396 32.82 2.45 8.54
N ALA A 397 32.40 3.67 8.91
CA ALA A 397 31.09 4.19 8.50
C ALA A 397 31.02 4.37 6.97
N ASN A 398 32.09 4.86 6.35
CA ASN A 398 32.17 5.00 4.91
C ASN A 398 32.15 3.65 4.17
N GLU A 399 32.78 2.60 4.70
CA GLU A 399 32.70 1.24 4.17
C GLU A 399 31.25 0.71 4.21
N CYS A 400 30.54 0.89 5.33
CA CYS A 400 29.13 0.54 5.45
C CYS A 400 28.28 1.33 4.44
N LEU A 401 28.55 2.61 4.29
CA LEU A 401 27.85 3.47 3.34
C LEU A 401 28.06 3.00 1.88
N MET A 402 29.28 2.60 1.52
CA MET A 402 29.54 2.06 0.18
C MET A 402 28.82 0.73 -0.07
N LYS A 403 28.70 -0.16 0.92
CA LYS A 403 27.87 -1.36 0.84
C LYS A 403 26.37 -1.03 0.66
N ALA A 404 25.88 0.03 1.28
CA ALA A 404 24.52 0.50 1.09
C ALA A 404 24.30 1.05 -0.34
N TYR A 405 25.28 1.73 -0.92
CA TYR A 405 25.20 2.14 -2.33
C TYR A 405 25.29 0.95 -3.30
N GLU A 406 26.05 -0.09 -2.95
CA GLU A 406 26.04 -1.35 -3.70
C GLU A 406 24.63 -1.99 -3.66
N LEU A 407 23.99 -2.01 -2.49
CA LEU A 407 22.62 -2.48 -2.34
C LEU A 407 21.62 -1.63 -3.16
N ALA A 408 21.82 -0.32 -3.21
CA ALA A 408 21.01 0.58 -4.03
C ALA A 408 21.20 0.34 -5.53
N GLU A 409 22.44 0.17 -5.97
CA GLU A 409 22.80 -0.10 -7.37
C GLU A 409 22.28 -1.47 -7.81
N ARG A 410 22.44 -2.48 -6.98
CA ARG A 410 22.14 -3.86 -7.31
C ARG A 410 20.64 -4.18 -7.19
N TRP A 411 20.01 -3.83 -6.09
CA TRP A 411 18.66 -4.24 -5.75
C TRP A 411 17.68 -3.11 -5.43
N GLY A 412 18.18 -1.92 -5.10
CA GLY A 412 17.34 -0.78 -4.79
C GLY A 412 16.60 -0.86 -3.44
N ASN A 413 16.84 -1.87 -2.59
CA ASN A 413 16.09 -2.08 -1.34
C ASN A 413 16.69 -1.33 -0.15
N VAL A 414 17.10 -0.09 -0.38
CA VAL A 414 17.60 0.84 0.66
C VAL A 414 17.10 2.25 0.41
N PHE A 415 16.80 2.94 1.49
CA PHE A 415 16.37 4.33 1.52
C PHE A 415 17.41 5.13 2.33
N PHE A 416 17.85 6.25 1.78
CA PHE A 416 18.80 7.17 2.41
C PHE A 416 18.03 8.31 3.07
N VAL A 417 18.21 8.47 4.39
CA VAL A 417 17.54 9.49 5.19
C VAL A 417 18.53 10.60 5.52
N ASN A 418 18.29 11.80 5.03
CA ASN A 418 19.11 12.97 5.34
C ASN A 418 18.76 13.53 6.72
N GLN A 419 19.46 13.06 7.74
CA GLN A 419 19.26 13.45 9.13
C GLN A 419 19.95 14.77 9.51
N SER A 420 20.61 15.43 8.54
CA SER A 420 21.34 16.68 8.74
C SER A 420 20.53 17.93 8.47
N LEU A 421 19.30 17.76 7.94
CA LEU A 421 18.45 18.89 7.55
C LEU A 421 17.91 19.64 8.78
N PRO A 422 17.88 20.98 8.75
CA PRO A 422 17.43 21.80 9.89
C PRO A 422 15.95 21.56 10.27
N TRP A 423 15.13 21.21 9.30
CA TRP A 423 13.69 20.94 9.51
C TRP A 423 13.40 19.52 10.00
N GLN A 424 14.39 18.61 9.94
CA GLN A 424 14.23 17.22 10.36
C GLN A 424 14.54 17.10 11.85
N THR A 425 13.67 16.42 12.59
CA THR A 425 13.94 16.13 14.01
C THR A 425 15.09 15.14 14.14
N GLU A 426 15.86 15.20 15.22
CA GLU A 426 17.01 14.31 15.41
C GLU A 426 16.66 12.83 15.46
N ASN A 427 15.43 12.53 15.85
CA ASN A 427 14.91 11.18 15.84
C ASN A 427 13.67 11.07 14.95
N VAL A 428 13.87 10.55 13.74
CA VAL A 428 12.85 10.22 12.77
C VAL A 428 12.85 8.72 12.57
N SER A 429 11.68 8.11 12.44
CA SER A 429 11.53 6.70 12.10
C SER A 429 10.61 6.53 10.92
N TYR A 430 10.93 5.57 10.06
CA TYR A 430 10.14 5.24 8.88
C TYR A 430 9.63 3.81 8.95
N SER A 431 8.38 3.63 8.58
CA SER A 431 7.83 2.29 8.33
C SER A 431 8.02 1.88 6.86
N SER A 432 7.88 0.60 6.58
CA SER A 432 7.99 0.08 5.19
C SER A 432 6.93 0.60 4.24
N ASN A 433 5.81 1.14 4.74
CA ASN A 433 4.81 1.89 3.95
C ASN A 433 5.17 3.36 3.77
N LEU A 434 6.41 3.76 4.12
CA LEU A 434 6.95 5.12 4.06
C LEU A 434 6.30 6.12 5.02
N ALA A 435 5.43 5.68 5.93
CA ALA A 435 4.97 6.55 6.99
C ALA A 435 6.17 7.03 7.82
N ARG A 436 6.23 8.34 8.01
CA ARG A 436 7.26 9.00 8.81
C ARG A 436 6.68 9.40 10.15
N VAL A 437 7.34 8.98 11.19
CA VAL A 437 7.02 9.38 12.57
C VAL A 437 8.21 10.11 13.14
N ASP A 438 7.97 11.26 13.77
CA ASP A 438 8.99 12.03 14.46
C ASP A 438 8.54 12.41 15.87
N SER A 439 9.48 12.78 16.70
CA SER A 439 9.19 13.34 18.02
C SER A 439 9.35 14.86 18.03
N SER A 440 8.54 15.53 18.85
CA SER A 440 8.89 16.85 19.33
C SER A 440 10.00 16.69 20.36
N TRP A 441 11.17 16.50 20.02
CA TRP A 441 12.45 16.36 20.73
C TRP A 441 12.49 16.29 22.29
N LYS A 442 11.48 16.73 23.02
CA LYS A 442 11.44 16.68 24.48
C LYS A 442 11.41 15.25 25.04
N ASP A 443 10.84 14.32 24.29
CA ASP A 443 10.80 12.90 24.58
C ASP A 443 10.84 12.10 23.28
N TRP A 444 12.07 11.83 22.80
CA TRP A 444 12.27 11.11 21.54
C TRP A 444 11.75 9.67 21.60
N GLU A 445 11.72 9.05 22.79
CA GLU A 445 11.23 7.68 22.95
C GLU A 445 9.73 7.62 22.75
N SER A 446 8.97 8.52 23.37
CA SER A 446 7.51 8.54 23.22
C SER A 446 7.06 8.91 21.82
N GLY A 447 7.86 9.69 21.10
CA GLY A 447 7.51 10.14 19.76
C GLY A 447 7.79 9.16 18.64
N THR A 448 8.71 8.21 18.81
CA THR A 448 9.19 7.34 17.71
C THR A 448 9.30 5.86 18.05
N LEU A 449 9.17 5.48 19.32
CA LEU A 449 9.15 4.08 19.74
C LEU A 449 7.80 3.74 20.38
N ARG A 450 7.33 2.53 20.14
CA ARG A 450 6.04 2.05 20.63
C ARG A 450 4.85 2.88 20.13
N VAL A 451 5.00 3.50 18.96
CA VAL A 451 3.98 4.28 18.25
C VAL A 451 3.83 3.74 16.83
N GLY A 452 2.89 4.28 16.08
CA GLY A 452 2.72 3.97 14.65
C GLY A 452 1.62 4.84 14.07
N SER A 453 1.41 4.85 12.76
CA SER A 453 0.27 5.53 12.18
C SER A 453 -1.01 4.74 12.47
N LEU A 454 -2.05 5.44 12.92
CA LEU A 454 -3.37 4.84 13.13
C LEU A 454 -3.96 4.37 11.81
N ASP A 455 -3.99 5.26 10.85
CA ASP A 455 -4.35 5.02 9.45
C ASP A 455 -4.04 6.25 8.59
N ASN A 456 -4.36 6.14 7.28
CA ASN A 456 -4.18 7.18 6.29
C ASN A 456 -5.48 7.42 5.53
N ILE A 457 -5.84 8.69 5.36
CA ILE A 457 -6.97 9.10 4.53
C ILE A 457 -6.46 10.02 3.42
N ALA A 458 -6.66 9.60 2.17
CA ALA A 458 -6.22 10.35 1.01
C ALA A 458 -7.34 11.21 0.43
N ILE A 459 -7.03 12.47 0.15
CA ILE A 459 -7.94 13.44 -0.47
C ILE A 459 -7.79 13.36 -1.99
N ASN A 460 -8.89 13.30 -2.72
CA ASN A 460 -8.93 13.39 -4.18
C ASN A 460 -8.87 14.85 -4.64
N LEU A 461 -7.66 15.39 -4.84
CA LEU A 461 -7.47 16.78 -5.26
C LEU A 461 -8.05 17.09 -6.65
N PRO A 462 -7.93 16.21 -7.68
CA PRO A 462 -8.60 16.41 -8.96
C PRO A 462 -10.11 16.64 -8.83
N ARG A 463 -10.79 15.91 -7.97
CA ARG A 463 -12.22 16.08 -7.74
C ARG A 463 -12.57 17.47 -7.24
N ILE A 464 -11.77 18.02 -6.34
CA ILE A 464 -11.91 19.38 -5.82
C ILE A 464 -11.70 20.38 -6.96
N ALA A 465 -10.67 20.18 -7.79
CA ALA A 465 -10.40 21.03 -8.94
C ALA A 465 -11.56 21.03 -9.95
N TYR A 466 -12.16 19.87 -10.23
CA TYR A 466 -13.34 19.77 -11.11
C TYR A 466 -14.56 20.50 -10.53
N GLY A 467 -14.76 20.43 -9.21
CA GLY A 467 -15.84 21.12 -8.51
C GLY A 467 -15.68 22.63 -8.48
N SER A 468 -14.46 23.12 -8.25
CA SER A 468 -14.13 24.54 -8.14
C SER A 468 -14.04 25.26 -9.49
N LYS A 469 -13.75 24.56 -10.58
CA LYS A 469 -13.73 25.09 -11.96
C LYS A 469 -12.83 26.33 -12.13
N GLY A 470 -11.65 26.33 -11.50
CA GLY A 470 -10.68 27.43 -11.55
C GLY A 470 -10.95 28.57 -10.57
N ASP A 471 -11.88 28.42 -9.63
CA ASP A 471 -12.19 29.38 -8.56
C ASP A 471 -11.40 28.95 -7.30
N ASP A 472 -10.40 29.76 -6.91
CA ASP A 472 -9.50 29.48 -5.79
C ASP A 472 -10.24 29.41 -4.45
N ASP A 473 -11.21 30.30 -4.21
CA ASP A 473 -11.95 30.34 -2.95
C ASP A 473 -12.81 29.09 -2.77
N LYS A 474 -13.44 28.63 -3.85
CA LYS A 474 -14.18 27.36 -3.83
C LYS A 474 -13.28 26.15 -3.69
N PHE A 475 -12.08 26.19 -4.27
CA PHE A 475 -11.09 25.11 -4.07
C PHE A 475 -10.71 25.01 -2.59
N ASP A 476 -10.38 26.15 -1.98
CA ASP A 476 -9.99 26.22 -0.58
C ASP A 476 -11.12 25.77 0.37
N GLU A 477 -12.37 26.16 0.08
CA GLU A 477 -13.55 25.74 0.85
C GLU A 477 -13.78 24.24 0.76
N GLN A 478 -13.79 23.66 -0.46
CA GLN A 478 -13.97 22.22 -0.66
C GLN A 478 -12.83 21.40 -0.06
N LEU A 479 -11.57 21.89 -0.18
CA LEU A 479 -10.43 21.24 0.47
C LEU A 479 -10.61 21.19 1.99
N LYS A 480 -11.07 22.30 2.59
CA LYS A 480 -11.33 22.34 4.03
C LYS A 480 -12.42 21.37 4.46
N GLU A 481 -13.50 21.22 3.69
CA GLU A 481 -14.55 20.23 3.95
C GLU A 481 -13.99 18.80 3.95
N MET A 482 -13.14 18.46 2.98
CA MET A 482 -12.54 17.12 2.90
C MET A 482 -11.56 16.86 4.06
N LEU A 483 -10.84 17.90 4.49
CA LEU A 483 -9.95 17.83 5.65
C LEU A 483 -10.72 17.56 6.94
N GLU A 484 -11.90 18.19 7.13
CA GLU A 484 -12.76 17.92 8.29
C GLU A 484 -13.28 16.48 8.29
N LEU A 485 -13.73 15.96 7.14
CA LEU A 485 -14.18 14.56 7.03
C LEU A 485 -13.04 13.58 7.32
N ALA A 486 -11.84 13.85 6.80
CA ALA A 486 -10.66 13.03 7.07
C ALA A 486 -10.28 13.03 8.55
N ARG A 487 -10.30 14.19 9.21
CA ARG A 487 -10.05 14.34 10.64
C ARG A 487 -11.08 13.55 11.46
N GLU A 488 -12.36 13.75 11.16
CA GLU A 488 -13.45 13.07 11.89
C GLU A 488 -13.31 11.56 11.79
N ALA A 489 -13.05 11.03 10.59
CA ALA A 489 -12.80 9.60 10.41
C ALA A 489 -11.63 9.09 11.24
N LEU A 490 -10.50 9.82 11.28
CA LEU A 490 -9.33 9.43 12.06
C LEU A 490 -9.57 9.53 13.58
N VAL A 491 -10.40 10.47 14.04
CA VAL A 491 -10.85 10.53 15.44
C VAL A 491 -11.69 9.31 15.80
N ILE A 492 -12.63 8.92 14.92
CA ILE A 492 -13.42 7.69 15.10
C ILE A 492 -12.50 6.47 15.13
N LYS A 493 -11.52 6.39 14.21
CA LYS A 493 -10.51 5.32 14.19
C LYS A 493 -9.81 5.19 15.53
N ARG A 494 -9.38 6.30 16.13
CA ARG A 494 -8.72 6.31 17.43
C ARG A 494 -9.62 5.77 18.53
N HIS A 495 -10.88 6.16 18.58
CA HIS A 495 -11.85 5.63 19.54
C HIS A 495 -12.04 4.13 19.37
N VAL A 496 -12.24 3.67 18.13
CA VAL A 496 -12.35 2.24 17.80
C VAL A 496 -11.11 1.47 18.23
N MET A 497 -9.90 1.98 17.99
CA MET A 497 -8.67 1.33 18.44
C MET A 497 -8.56 1.28 19.95
N ASN A 498 -8.98 2.34 20.65
CA ASN A 498 -9.02 2.33 22.11
C ASN A 498 -9.95 1.23 22.64
N ASP A 499 -11.13 1.06 22.03
CA ASP A 499 -12.07 -0.02 22.40
C ASP A 499 -11.44 -1.41 22.15
N ARG A 500 -10.74 -1.61 21.03
CA ARG A 500 -10.04 -2.89 20.73
C ARG A 500 -8.95 -3.23 21.75
N VAL A 501 -8.24 -2.20 22.23
CA VAL A 501 -7.17 -2.37 23.24
C VAL A 501 -7.76 -2.57 24.64
N GLN A 502 -8.69 -1.71 25.06
CA GLN A 502 -9.14 -1.62 26.44
C GLN A 502 -10.36 -2.50 26.75
N SER A 503 -11.38 -2.48 25.89
CA SER A 503 -12.67 -3.12 26.16
C SER A 503 -12.77 -4.54 25.58
N ASP A 504 -12.31 -4.72 24.35
CA ASP A 504 -12.47 -5.98 23.62
C ASP A 504 -11.33 -6.97 23.87
N ASN A 505 -10.20 -6.52 24.44
CA ASN A 505 -8.98 -7.30 24.64
C ASN A 505 -8.47 -8.00 23.36
N LEU A 506 -8.68 -7.34 22.21
CA LEU A 506 -8.32 -7.91 20.91
C LEU A 506 -6.84 -7.70 20.56
N LEU A 507 -6.22 -6.68 21.15
CA LEU A 507 -4.82 -6.27 20.91
C LEU A 507 -4.00 -6.37 22.22
N PRO A 508 -3.76 -7.60 22.75
CA PRO A 508 -3.23 -7.78 24.08
C PRO A 508 -1.82 -7.19 24.24
N LEU A 509 -0.92 -7.34 23.27
CA LEU A 509 0.42 -6.74 23.32
C LEU A 509 0.35 -5.21 23.50
N PHE A 510 -0.61 -4.53 22.89
CA PHE A 510 -0.70 -3.08 22.94
C PHE A 510 -1.12 -2.56 24.31
N ARG A 511 -1.84 -3.38 25.08
CA ARG A 511 -2.31 -3.08 26.41
C ARG A 511 -1.24 -3.24 27.49
N GLU A 512 -0.26 -4.15 27.27
CA GLU A 512 0.78 -4.44 28.27
C GLU A 512 1.55 -3.17 28.66
N GLU A 513 1.65 -2.93 29.95
CA GLU A 513 2.25 -1.71 30.49
C GLU A 513 3.77 -1.79 30.59
N ILE A 514 4.43 -0.76 30.10
CA ILE A 514 5.87 -0.51 30.29
C ILE A 514 6.02 0.95 30.70
N ASP A 515 6.69 1.18 31.82
CA ASP A 515 6.98 2.54 32.29
C ASP A 515 5.73 3.43 32.34
N ASP A 516 4.67 2.95 33.01
CA ASP A 516 3.37 3.61 33.19
C ASP A 516 2.59 3.91 31.89
N SER A 517 2.92 3.26 30.78
CA SER A 517 2.19 3.39 29.52
C SER A 517 2.03 2.04 28.81
N GLY A 518 0.92 1.87 28.07
CA GLY A 518 0.75 0.69 27.23
C GLY A 518 1.88 0.54 26.21
N TYR A 519 2.21 -0.70 25.82
CA TYR A 519 3.27 -0.94 24.83
C TYR A 519 3.02 -0.15 23.55
N PHE A 520 1.79 -0.14 23.03
CA PHE A 520 1.44 0.75 21.92
C PHE A 520 0.88 2.07 22.47
N ARG A 521 1.61 3.14 22.27
CA ARG A 521 1.22 4.49 22.69
C ARG A 521 0.18 5.09 21.76
N LEU A 522 -1.05 4.64 21.91
CA LEU A 522 -2.18 5.06 21.05
C LEU A 522 -2.40 6.58 21.09
N SER A 523 -2.16 7.24 22.23
CA SER A 523 -2.28 8.69 22.39
C SER A 523 -1.32 9.48 21.49
N ASP A 524 -0.12 8.94 21.28
CA ASP A 524 0.97 9.60 20.57
C ASP A 524 1.02 9.21 19.08
N SER A 525 0.26 8.16 18.73
CA SER A 525 0.19 7.64 17.35
C SER A 525 -0.63 8.56 16.46
N PRO A 526 -0.05 9.11 15.37
CA PRO A 526 -0.74 10.03 14.49
C PRO A 526 -1.69 9.33 13.52
N GLY A 527 -2.73 10.07 13.10
CA GLY A 527 -3.45 9.83 11.85
C GLY A 527 -2.79 10.58 10.70
N LEU A 528 -2.76 10.01 9.51
CA LEU A 528 -2.19 10.65 8.34
C LEU A 528 -3.29 11.17 7.41
N ILE A 529 -3.12 12.39 6.91
CA ILE A 529 -3.93 12.94 5.82
C ILE A 529 -3.02 13.08 4.60
N SER A 530 -3.31 12.30 3.58
CA SER A 530 -2.57 12.33 2.31
C SER A 530 -3.45 12.88 1.17
N TYR A 531 -2.87 12.95 -0.01
CA TYR A 531 -3.55 13.41 -1.21
C TYR A 531 -3.12 12.62 -2.44
N VAL A 532 -3.99 12.61 -3.45
CA VAL A 532 -3.76 11.98 -4.76
C VAL A 532 -4.06 12.99 -5.85
N GLY A 533 -3.29 12.95 -6.94
CA GLY A 533 -3.58 13.70 -8.14
C GLY A 533 -3.25 15.18 -8.08
N LEU A 534 -2.20 15.57 -7.34
CA LEU A 534 -1.80 16.99 -7.26
C LEU A 534 -1.47 17.58 -8.64
N PRO A 535 -0.67 16.95 -9.53
CA PRO A 535 -0.40 17.50 -10.86
C PRO A 535 -1.66 17.65 -11.70
N GLU A 536 -2.55 16.67 -11.66
CA GLU A 536 -3.79 16.68 -12.42
C GLU A 536 -4.75 17.77 -11.91
N ALA A 537 -4.83 17.95 -10.58
CA ALA A 537 -5.62 19.02 -9.97
C ALA A 537 -5.11 20.41 -10.39
N VAL A 538 -3.79 20.62 -10.32
CA VAL A 538 -3.17 21.89 -10.72
C VAL A 538 -3.39 22.17 -12.20
N LYS A 539 -3.13 21.20 -13.05
CA LYS A 539 -3.33 21.32 -14.50
C LYS A 539 -4.78 21.66 -14.86
N TYR A 540 -5.75 21.00 -14.22
CA TYR A 540 -7.15 21.28 -14.49
C TYR A 540 -7.57 22.65 -13.95
N HIS A 541 -7.12 23.02 -12.75
CA HIS A 541 -7.53 24.25 -12.08
C HIS A 541 -6.91 25.50 -12.73
N THR A 542 -5.60 25.44 -13.05
CA THR A 542 -4.83 26.59 -13.55
C THR A 542 -4.61 26.56 -15.07
N GLY A 543 -4.77 25.42 -15.71
CA GLY A 543 -4.38 25.19 -17.12
C GLY A 543 -2.87 25.03 -17.33
N LEU A 544 -2.06 24.98 -16.26
CA LEU A 544 -0.59 24.99 -16.30
C LEU A 544 0.01 23.72 -15.68
N GLU A 545 1.23 23.36 -16.11
CA GLU A 545 1.96 22.21 -15.55
C GLU A 545 2.90 22.66 -14.42
N ILE A 546 2.98 21.89 -13.34
CA ILE A 546 3.86 22.19 -12.18
C ILE A 546 5.34 22.23 -12.60
N SER A 547 5.75 21.38 -13.54
CA SER A 547 7.15 21.25 -13.97
C SER A 547 7.72 22.48 -14.64
N ASP A 548 6.89 23.29 -15.28
CA ASP A 548 7.30 24.31 -16.23
C ASP A 548 6.84 25.73 -15.86
N ASN A 549 6.00 25.86 -14.83
CA ASN A 549 5.38 27.12 -14.47
C ASN A 549 5.40 27.43 -12.97
N GLU A 550 5.88 28.61 -12.59
CA GLU A 550 5.98 29.02 -11.18
C GLU A 550 4.63 29.32 -10.53
N ASP A 551 3.61 29.74 -11.30
CA ASP A 551 2.27 29.97 -10.76
C ASP A 551 1.58 28.65 -10.46
N ALA A 552 1.75 27.63 -11.33
CA ALA A 552 1.30 26.28 -11.08
C ALA A 552 1.97 25.69 -9.83
N LEU A 553 3.28 25.87 -9.68
CA LEU A 553 4.00 25.43 -8.49
C LEU A 553 3.51 26.17 -7.23
N ARG A 554 3.27 27.48 -7.30
CA ARG A 554 2.73 28.25 -6.17
C ARG A 554 1.37 27.75 -5.73
N PHE A 555 0.47 27.45 -6.68
CA PHE A 555 -0.84 26.88 -6.37
C PHE A 555 -0.70 25.49 -5.73
N ALA A 556 0.15 24.60 -6.28
CA ALA A 556 0.43 23.29 -5.73
C ALA A 556 0.94 23.38 -4.28
N VAL A 557 1.91 24.25 -4.04
CA VAL A 557 2.49 24.47 -2.70
C VAL A 557 1.45 25.04 -1.74
N LYS A 558 0.58 25.98 -2.19
CA LYS A 558 -0.52 26.52 -1.39
C LYS A 558 -1.47 25.41 -0.94
N ALA A 559 -1.92 24.54 -1.87
CA ALA A 559 -2.84 23.45 -1.56
C ALA A 559 -2.24 22.45 -0.55
N VAL A 560 -0.98 22.04 -0.74
CA VAL A 560 -0.30 21.11 0.21
C VAL A 560 -0.02 21.77 1.55
N ARG A 561 0.31 23.07 1.60
CA ARG A 561 0.46 23.81 2.85
C ARG A 561 -0.85 23.90 3.63
N GLN A 562 -1.98 24.09 2.98
CA GLN A 562 -3.28 24.06 3.67
C GLN A 562 -3.54 22.71 4.36
N ILE A 563 -3.17 21.60 3.71
CA ILE A 563 -3.25 20.27 4.33
C ILE A 563 -2.33 20.18 5.55
N ASP A 564 -1.09 20.68 5.44
CA ASP A 564 -0.12 20.65 6.55
C ASP A 564 -0.52 21.57 7.70
N GLU A 565 -0.92 22.80 7.41
CA GLU A 565 -1.38 23.75 8.41
C GLU A 565 -2.61 23.25 9.16
N TYR A 566 -3.55 22.60 8.45
CA TYR A 566 -4.69 21.96 9.06
C TYR A 566 -4.27 20.80 9.98
N SER A 567 -3.39 19.94 9.50
CA SER A 567 -2.88 18.77 10.24
C SER A 567 -2.03 19.17 11.46
N SER A 568 -1.27 20.28 11.36
CA SER A 568 -0.37 20.75 12.40
C SER A 568 -1.08 21.54 13.50
N ARG A 569 -2.35 21.92 13.33
CA ARG A 569 -3.12 22.57 14.40
C ARG A 569 -3.27 21.63 15.57
N SER A 570 -3.02 22.14 16.78
CA SER A 570 -3.23 21.36 18.00
C SER A 570 -4.68 20.88 18.08
N GLN A 571 -4.85 19.57 18.02
CA GLN A 571 -6.14 18.91 18.13
C GLN A 571 -6.14 18.11 19.43
N PRO A 572 -7.03 18.41 20.42
CA PRO A 572 -7.05 17.67 21.67
C PRO A 572 -7.32 16.17 21.51
N SER A 573 -8.04 15.83 20.43
CA SER A 573 -8.52 14.46 20.20
C SER A 573 -7.57 13.57 19.39
N ILE A 574 -6.66 14.13 18.58
CA ILE A 574 -5.77 13.33 17.71
C ILE A 574 -4.59 14.16 17.21
N ARG A 575 -3.42 13.53 17.12
CA ARG A 575 -2.27 14.06 16.37
C ARG A 575 -2.45 13.73 14.89
N LEU A 576 -2.34 14.73 14.02
CA LEU A 576 -2.41 14.56 12.58
C LEU A 576 -1.09 14.96 11.91
N LEU A 577 -0.76 14.30 10.81
CA LEU A 577 0.39 14.64 9.96
C LEU A 577 -0.04 14.64 8.50
N SER A 578 0.43 15.63 7.74
CA SER A 578 0.28 15.68 6.28
C SER A 578 1.23 14.70 5.61
N SER A 579 0.80 14.02 4.54
CA SER A 579 1.61 13.04 3.81
C SER A 579 1.36 13.10 2.30
N SER A 580 2.37 12.83 1.49
CA SER A 580 2.18 12.56 0.05
C SER A 580 2.03 11.06 -0.25
N ILE A 581 2.11 10.23 0.79
CA ILE A 581 2.11 8.77 0.68
C ILE A 581 0.75 8.22 1.07
N THR A 582 0.16 7.38 0.24
CA THR A 582 -0.96 6.50 0.57
C THR A 582 -0.43 5.12 0.97
N PHE A 583 -1.17 4.36 1.79
CA PHE A 583 -0.72 3.05 2.25
C PHE A 583 -1.07 1.92 1.29
N GLU A 584 -2.03 2.16 0.43
CA GLU A 584 -2.47 1.28 -0.64
C GLU A 584 -2.78 2.09 -1.90
N PRO A 585 -2.79 1.47 -3.10
CA PRO A 585 -3.07 2.17 -4.34
C PRO A 585 -4.47 2.79 -4.35
N ALA A 586 -4.56 4.10 -4.26
CA ALA A 586 -5.80 4.86 -4.29
C ALA A 586 -6.10 5.48 -5.67
N ALA A 587 -5.05 5.83 -6.41
CA ALA A 587 -5.14 6.60 -7.65
C ALA A 587 -6.05 5.96 -8.69
N GLN A 588 -5.91 4.65 -8.96
CA GLN A 588 -6.76 3.95 -9.94
C GLN A 588 -8.24 3.96 -9.54
N ARG A 589 -8.51 3.69 -8.26
CA ARG A 589 -9.88 3.72 -7.76
C ARG A 589 -10.51 5.10 -7.91
N LEU A 590 -9.78 6.14 -7.50
CA LEU A 590 -10.25 7.52 -7.57
C LEU A 590 -10.44 7.98 -9.03
N THR A 591 -9.50 7.66 -9.92
CA THR A 591 -9.62 7.94 -11.36
C THR A 591 -10.88 7.29 -11.94
N ASN A 592 -11.11 6.00 -11.66
CA ASN A 592 -12.28 5.27 -12.16
C ASN A 592 -13.60 5.88 -11.63
N LEU A 593 -13.63 6.29 -10.38
CA LEU A 593 -14.80 6.94 -9.78
C LEU A 593 -15.07 8.32 -10.40
N ASP A 594 -14.03 9.07 -10.74
CA ASP A 594 -14.17 10.37 -11.41
C ASP A 594 -14.61 10.24 -12.87
N ILE A 595 -14.15 9.19 -13.56
CA ILE A 595 -14.67 8.81 -14.88
C ILE A 595 -16.15 8.44 -14.77
N ALA A 596 -16.52 7.59 -13.81
CA ALA A 596 -17.87 7.16 -13.58
C ALA A 596 -18.82 8.32 -13.22
N ALA A 597 -18.31 9.31 -12.47
CA ALA A 597 -19.04 10.53 -12.12
C ALA A 597 -19.12 11.55 -13.27
N GLY A 598 -18.43 11.35 -14.40
CA GLY A 598 -18.43 12.25 -15.55
C GLY A 598 -17.49 13.45 -15.45
N TYR A 599 -16.63 13.49 -14.44
CA TYR A 599 -15.63 14.56 -14.31
C TYR A 599 -14.50 14.42 -15.33
N LEU A 600 -14.14 13.17 -15.66
CA LEU A 600 -13.03 12.86 -16.55
C LEU A 600 -13.53 12.02 -17.74
N LYS A 601 -13.02 12.29 -18.94
CA LYS A 601 -13.33 11.47 -20.12
C LYS A 601 -12.48 10.21 -20.12
N ALA A 602 -13.10 9.06 -20.38
CA ALA A 602 -12.41 7.76 -20.40
C ALA A 602 -11.18 7.69 -21.33
N LYS A 603 -11.18 8.42 -22.43
CA LYS A 603 -10.08 8.50 -23.40
C LYS A 603 -8.82 9.22 -22.88
N SER A 604 -8.94 10.07 -21.88
CA SER A 604 -7.84 10.86 -21.31
C SER A 604 -7.40 10.32 -19.95
N ALA A 605 -7.88 9.16 -19.55
CA ALA A 605 -7.73 8.59 -18.23
C ALA A 605 -6.38 7.88 -18.06
N GLU A 606 -5.31 8.66 -17.98
CA GLU A 606 -4.14 8.21 -17.22
C GLU A 606 -4.54 8.15 -15.74
N CYS A 607 -4.02 7.15 -15.03
CA CYS A 607 -4.20 7.04 -13.59
C CYS A 607 -3.61 8.28 -12.90
N TYR A 608 -4.29 8.81 -11.90
CA TYR A 608 -3.80 9.96 -11.14
C TYR A 608 -2.41 9.71 -10.57
N THR A 609 -1.62 10.77 -10.48
CA THR A 609 -0.28 10.71 -9.87
C THR A 609 -0.40 10.49 -8.37
N GLU A 610 0.42 9.56 -7.86
CA GLU A 610 0.46 9.15 -6.46
C GLU A 610 1.92 9.00 -5.99
N HIS A 611 2.21 9.29 -4.73
CA HIS A 611 3.55 9.21 -4.11
C HIS A 611 4.64 10.12 -4.70
N SER A 612 4.30 10.97 -5.63
CA SER A 612 5.18 11.98 -6.23
C SER A 612 4.35 13.19 -6.61
N ASN A 613 4.89 14.38 -6.51
CA ASN A 613 4.19 15.60 -6.93
C ASN A 613 4.45 15.94 -8.41
N LEU A 614 5.35 15.18 -9.05
CA LEU A 614 5.59 15.24 -10.48
C LEU A 614 5.48 13.83 -11.06
N PRO A 615 4.70 13.63 -12.16
CA PRO A 615 4.49 12.32 -12.74
C PRO A 615 5.80 11.63 -13.10
N LEU A 616 5.99 10.39 -12.64
CA LEU A 616 7.16 9.58 -13.01
C LEU A 616 7.08 9.03 -14.44
N THR A 617 5.91 9.12 -15.07
CA THR A 617 5.67 8.73 -16.47
C THR A 617 6.10 9.81 -17.47
N VAL A 618 6.31 11.05 -17.01
CA VAL A 618 6.75 12.17 -17.84
C VAL A 618 8.25 12.39 -17.70
N ALA A 619 8.93 12.66 -18.81
CA ALA A 619 10.35 12.95 -18.83
C ALA A 619 10.61 14.38 -18.33
N ILE A 620 10.91 14.52 -17.05
CA ILE A 620 11.28 15.78 -16.40
C ILE A 620 12.74 15.70 -16.02
N PRO A 621 13.59 16.70 -16.35
CA PRO A 621 14.99 16.72 -15.95
C PRO A 621 15.17 16.58 -14.44
N LEU A 622 16.10 15.74 -13.99
CA LEU A 622 16.32 15.44 -12.58
C LEU A 622 16.50 16.71 -11.73
N LYS A 623 17.21 17.72 -12.25
CA LYS A 623 17.40 18.99 -11.55
C LYS A 623 16.09 19.74 -11.31
N SER A 624 15.20 19.77 -12.29
CA SER A 624 13.87 20.40 -12.14
C SER A 624 13.00 19.62 -11.17
N ARG A 625 13.05 18.27 -11.24
CA ARG A 625 12.34 17.40 -10.31
C ARG A 625 12.82 17.62 -8.87
N LEU A 626 14.15 17.67 -8.62
CA LEU A 626 14.73 17.95 -7.30
C LEU A 626 14.26 19.30 -6.73
N LYS A 627 14.32 20.37 -7.56
CA LYS A 627 13.92 21.72 -7.14
C LYS A 627 12.45 21.78 -6.71
N ASN A 628 11.58 21.07 -7.39
CA ASN A 628 10.16 21.07 -7.09
C ASN A 628 9.82 20.17 -5.90
N GLU A 629 10.35 18.95 -5.85
CA GLU A 629 10.02 17.98 -4.79
C GLU A 629 10.60 18.35 -3.41
N GLU A 630 11.74 19.06 -3.34
CA GLU A 630 12.32 19.45 -2.04
C GLU A 630 11.39 20.32 -1.19
N ILE A 631 10.57 21.17 -1.84
CA ILE A 631 9.62 22.03 -1.14
C ILE A 631 8.54 21.19 -0.45
N PHE A 632 8.04 20.18 -1.15
CA PHE A 632 6.99 19.30 -0.64
C PHE A 632 7.48 18.39 0.48
N GLN A 633 8.73 17.91 0.42
CA GLN A 633 9.30 17.10 1.51
C GLN A 633 9.38 17.85 2.85
N GLN A 634 9.56 19.17 2.83
CA GLN A 634 9.56 19.98 4.04
C GLN A 634 8.16 20.15 4.63
N ILE A 635 7.13 20.12 3.79
CA ILE A 635 5.75 20.36 4.18
C ILE A 635 5.11 19.04 4.65
N THR A 636 5.29 17.93 3.91
CA THR A 636 4.62 16.66 4.16
C THR A 636 5.32 15.83 5.24
N ARG A 637 5.07 16.16 6.49
CA ARG A 637 5.77 15.59 7.66
C ARG A 637 5.45 14.12 7.94
N GLY A 638 4.32 13.60 7.47
CA GLY A 638 3.89 12.21 7.64
C GLY A 638 4.51 11.24 6.63
N GLY A 639 5.24 11.74 5.64
CA GLY A 639 5.96 10.93 4.64
C GLY A 639 5.94 11.55 3.25
N HIS A 640 7.11 11.52 2.62
CA HIS A 640 7.33 11.90 1.22
C HIS A 640 8.58 11.20 0.70
N LEU A 641 8.55 10.69 -0.52
CA LEU A 641 9.65 9.95 -1.12
C LEU A 641 10.16 10.67 -2.37
N PHE A 642 11.49 10.80 -2.48
CA PHE A 642 12.13 11.10 -3.74
C PHE A 642 12.74 9.81 -4.33
N ASP A 643 12.15 9.29 -5.41
CA ASP A 643 12.56 8.07 -6.08
C ASP A 643 13.28 8.38 -7.40
N ILE A 644 14.54 7.95 -7.51
CA ILE A 644 15.32 8.01 -8.75
C ILE A 644 15.32 6.63 -9.40
N ARG A 645 14.58 6.49 -10.49
CA ARG A 645 14.53 5.25 -11.26
C ARG A 645 15.74 5.16 -12.18
N LEU A 646 16.57 4.14 -11.95
CA LEU A 646 17.82 3.95 -12.68
C LEU A 646 17.59 3.41 -14.09
N GLY A 647 18.17 4.10 -15.10
CA GLY A 647 18.19 3.71 -16.49
C GLY A 647 19.59 3.28 -16.96
N GLU A 648 19.70 2.87 -18.22
CA GLU A 648 20.98 2.54 -18.84
C GLU A 648 21.65 3.80 -19.44
N PRO A 649 22.99 3.92 -19.39
CA PRO A 649 23.91 3.03 -18.69
C PRO A 649 23.73 3.13 -17.17
N PHE A 650 23.92 1.98 -16.47
CA PHE A 650 23.76 1.97 -15.03
C PHE A 650 24.89 2.75 -14.34
N PRO A 651 24.56 3.56 -13.32
CA PRO A 651 25.56 4.32 -12.59
C PRO A 651 26.49 3.40 -11.78
N THR A 652 27.73 3.81 -11.62
CA THR A 652 28.65 3.16 -10.67
C THR A 652 28.27 3.50 -9.22
N ILE A 653 28.70 2.66 -8.28
CA ILE A 653 28.50 2.87 -6.84
C ILE A 653 29.03 4.24 -6.41
N ASN A 654 30.22 4.63 -6.88
CA ASN A 654 30.80 5.95 -6.58
C ASN A 654 29.95 7.11 -7.14
N LEU A 655 29.34 6.92 -8.28
CA LEU A 655 28.46 7.94 -8.86
C LEU A 655 27.21 8.12 -8.01
N LEU A 656 26.58 7.03 -7.55
CA LEU A 656 25.42 7.09 -6.64
C LEU A 656 25.80 7.78 -5.32
N ALA A 657 26.97 7.46 -4.75
CA ALA A 657 27.47 8.09 -3.54
C ALA A 657 27.64 9.60 -3.71
N ASN A 658 28.28 10.03 -4.82
CA ASN A 658 28.49 11.44 -5.11
C ASN A 658 27.16 12.18 -5.37
N TYR A 659 26.22 11.57 -6.08
CA TYR A 659 24.90 12.16 -6.30
C TYR A 659 24.12 12.31 -5.00
N THR A 660 24.05 11.27 -4.16
CA THR A 660 23.38 11.34 -2.87
C THR A 660 23.98 12.41 -1.98
N LYS A 661 25.32 12.44 -1.87
CA LYS A 661 26.01 13.46 -1.10
C LYS A 661 25.67 14.87 -1.60
N ARG A 662 25.77 15.10 -2.92
CA ARG A 662 25.46 16.39 -3.52
C ARG A 662 23.99 16.80 -3.30
N ILE A 663 23.04 15.86 -3.49
CA ILE A 663 21.60 16.12 -3.24
C ILE A 663 21.41 16.53 -1.78
N PHE A 664 21.98 15.79 -0.83
CA PHE A 664 21.79 16.05 0.60
C PHE A 664 22.47 17.34 1.08
N GLU A 665 23.57 17.76 0.45
CA GLU A 665 24.28 19.00 0.78
C GLU A 665 23.65 20.24 0.12
N THR A 666 22.98 20.10 -1.04
CA THR A 666 22.53 21.24 -1.84
C THR A 666 21.01 21.40 -1.95
N THR A 667 20.25 20.45 -1.42
CA THR A 667 18.76 20.47 -1.48
C THR A 667 18.13 20.16 -0.12
N GLY A 668 16.83 20.42 0.00
CA GLY A 668 16.03 20.04 1.17
C GLY A 668 15.47 18.62 1.12
N ILE A 669 16.01 17.73 0.29
CA ILE A 669 15.54 16.34 0.19
C ILE A 669 15.90 15.55 1.46
N GLY A 670 14.90 15.05 2.17
CA GLY A 670 15.05 14.31 3.43
C GLY A 670 15.01 12.79 3.29
N LEU A 671 14.31 12.27 2.26
CA LEU A 671 14.22 10.83 1.98
C LEU A 671 14.43 10.58 0.49
N LEU A 672 15.45 9.80 0.18
CA LEU A 672 15.86 9.44 -1.18
C LEU A 672 15.98 7.93 -1.33
N THR A 673 15.56 7.40 -2.48
CA THR A 673 15.87 6.02 -2.87
C THR A 673 16.23 5.95 -4.36
N PHE A 674 16.89 4.85 -4.72
CA PHE A 674 17.12 4.46 -6.10
C PHE A 674 16.31 3.22 -6.42
N THR A 675 15.59 3.23 -7.53
CA THR A 675 14.79 2.09 -7.98
C THR A 675 15.45 1.44 -9.16
N ARG A 676 15.69 0.14 -9.06
CA ARG A 676 16.18 -0.70 -10.15
C ARG A 676 15.13 -1.75 -10.49
N ASP A 677 14.75 -1.83 -11.75
CA ASP A 677 13.83 -2.85 -12.22
C ASP A 677 14.58 -4.15 -12.51
N TYR A 678 13.94 -5.30 -12.27
CA TYR A 678 14.51 -6.58 -12.63
C TYR A 678 13.45 -7.62 -12.98
N THR A 679 13.87 -8.61 -13.74
CA THR A 679 13.05 -9.75 -14.17
C THR A 679 13.66 -11.02 -13.61
N PHE A 680 12.85 -11.83 -12.93
CA PHE A 680 13.20 -13.19 -12.51
C PHE A 680 12.56 -14.20 -13.44
N CYS A 681 13.36 -15.04 -14.06
CA CYS A 681 12.88 -16.15 -14.87
C CYS A 681 12.81 -17.43 -14.03
N VAL A 682 11.61 -17.88 -13.71
CA VAL A 682 11.39 -19.12 -12.95
C VAL A 682 11.84 -20.36 -13.75
N HIS A 683 11.89 -20.28 -15.09
CA HIS A 683 12.28 -21.40 -15.95
C HIS A 683 13.77 -21.74 -15.83
N CYS A 684 14.66 -20.75 -15.77
CA CYS A 684 16.10 -20.96 -15.66
C CYS A 684 16.71 -20.42 -14.36
N SER A 685 15.88 -20.01 -13.41
CA SER A 685 16.27 -19.48 -12.08
C SER A 685 17.30 -18.35 -12.16
N THR A 686 17.11 -17.39 -13.11
CA THR A 686 18.06 -16.29 -13.32
C THR A 686 17.33 -14.96 -13.11
N VAL A 687 18.01 -14.03 -12.41
CA VAL A 687 17.64 -12.62 -12.34
C VAL A 687 18.36 -11.85 -13.44
N SER A 688 17.65 -10.97 -14.11
CA SER A 688 18.20 -10.01 -15.08
C SER A 688 17.65 -8.62 -14.78
N TYR A 689 18.50 -7.60 -14.98
CA TYR A 689 18.09 -6.23 -14.75
C TYR A 689 17.21 -5.71 -15.90
N GLY A 690 16.22 -4.87 -15.55
CA GLY A 690 15.20 -4.38 -16.47
C GLY A 690 13.94 -5.23 -16.50
N LEU A 691 12.88 -4.70 -17.12
CA LEU A 691 11.62 -5.40 -17.33
C LEU A 691 11.64 -6.06 -18.72
N HIS A 692 12.02 -7.34 -18.77
CA HIS A 692 12.19 -8.08 -20.02
C HIS A 692 11.00 -8.99 -20.30
N THR A 693 10.28 -8.76 -21.38
CA THR A 693 9.19 -9.64 -21.83
C THR A 693 9.69 -11.00 -22.34
N LYS A 694 11.02 -11.13 -22.56
CA LYS A 694 11.69 -12.36 -22.94
C LYS A 694 12.96 -12.52 -22.09
N CYS A 695 13.18 -13.71 -21.53
CA CYS A 695 14.36 -13.96 -20.71
C CYS A 695 15.65 -13.80 -21.52
N PRO A 696 16.59 -12.92 -21.12
CA PRO A 696 17.85 -12.73 -21.86
C PRO A 696 18.73 -13.97 -21.89
N LYS A 697 18.59 -14.89 -20.89
CA LYS A 697 19.42 -16.08 -20.78
C LYS A 697 18.87 -17.29 -21.54
N CYS A 698 17.59 -17.62 -21.38
CA CYS A 698 17.02 -18.84 -21.93
C CYS A 698 15.94 -18.58 -23.01
N ALA A 699 15.71 -17.32 -23.35
CA ALA A 699 14.75 -16.85 -24.35
C ALA A 699 13.28 -17.22 -24.08
N TYR A 700 12.95 -17.67 -22.85
CA TYR A 700 11.57 -17.93 -22.43
C TYR A 700 10.77 -16.61 -22.39
N ASP A 701 9.51 -16.61 -22.89
CA ASP A 701 8.64 -15.44 -23.02
C ASP A 701 7.22 -15.63 -22.45
N GLY A 702 7.07 -16.65 -21.59
CA GLY A 702 5.77 -17.01 -21.02
C GLY A 702 5.54 -16.51 -19.59
N ASN A 703 4.50 -17.06 -18.95
CA ASN A 703 3.98 -16.70 -17.63
C ASN A 703 4.92 -16.99 -16.42
N ARG A 704 6.09 -17.61 -16.68
CA ARG A 704 7.13 -17.85 -15.67
C ARG A 704 8.15 -16.71 -15.58
N LEU A 705 7.93 -15.59 -16.29
CA LEU A 705 8.67 -14.36 -16.07
C LEU A 705 7.94 -13.54 -15.01
N VAL A 706 8.67 -13.14 -13.98
CA VAL A 706 8.16 -12.33 -12.88
C VAL A 706 8.95 -11.04 -12.84
N PHE A 707 8.27 -9.93 -13.03
CA PHE A 707 8.86 -8.59 -12.99
C PHE A 707 8.82 -8.05 -11.57
N TYR A 708 9.82 -7.28 -11.20
CA TYR A 708 9.90 -6.57 -9.94
C TYR A 708 10.27 -5.11 -10.18
N THR A 709 9.51 -4.22 -9.60
CA THR A 709 9.80 -2.80 -9.52
C THR A 709 9.22 -2.22 -8.23
N LYS A 710 9.68 -1.06 -7.83
CA LYS A 710 9.00 -0.34 -6.75
C LYS A 710 7.70 0.27 -7.28
N THR A 711 6.60 -0.19 -6.74
CA THR A 711 5.31 0.48 -6.81
C THR A 711 5.00 1.01 -5.41
N PHE A 712 4.64 2.29 -5.31
CA PHE A 712 4.38 2.93 -4.01
C PHE A 712 5.54 2.76 -2.99
N GLY A 713 6.78 2.93 -3.47
CA GLY A 713 7.99 2.86 -2.67
C GLY A 713 8.41 1.46 -2.20
N ARG A 714 7.68 0.39 -2.57
CA ARG A 714 7.97 -1.00 -2.20
C ARG A 714 8.12 -1.88 -3.43
N TYR A 715 9.06 -2.84 -3.37
CA TYR A 715 9.14 -3.86 -4.39
C TYR A 715 7.97 -4.82 -4.30
N LYS A 716 7.31 -5.01 -5.44
CA LYS A 716 6.25 -6.01 -5.61
C LYS A 716 6.52 -6.84 -6.85
N SER A 717 6.14 -8.10 -6.80
CA SER A 717 6.15 -8.97 -7.98
C SER A 717 4.99 -8.59 -8.92
N SER A 718 5.21 -8.74 -10.22
CA SER A 718 4.19 -8.46 -11.24
C SER A 718 2.93 -9.29 -11.13
N LYS A 719 2.95 -10.36 -10.34
CA LYS A 719 1.77 -11.18 -10.06
C LYS A 719 0.80 -10.49 -9.09
N ALA A 720 1.33 -9.59 -8.24
CA ALA A 720 0.52 -8.78 -7.33
C ALA A 720 0.10 -7.42 -7.91
N TRP A 721 0.56 -7.07 -9.10
CA TRP A 721 0.27 -5.76 -9.68
C TRP A 721 -1.18 -5.67 -10.15
N SER A 722 -1.83 -4.56 -9.80
CA SER A 722 -3.01 -4.08 -10.49
C SER A 722 -2.67 -3.65 -11.93
N GLN A 723 -3.66 -3.38 -12.76
CA GLN A 723 -3.42 -2.90 -14.11
C GLN A 723 -2.67 -1.55 -14.09
N SER A 724 -3.06 -0.63 -13.21
CA SER A 724 -2.37 0.66 -13.07
C SER A 724 -0.92 0.53 -12.61
N GLU A 725 -0.62 -0.39 -11.69
CA GLU A 725 0.75 -0.66 -11.27
C GLU A 725 1.59 -1.24 -12.43
N ARG A 726 0.99 -2.06 -13.27
CA ARG A 726 1.62 -2.56 -14.50
C ARG A 726 1.92 -1.43 -15.47
N ASP A 727 0.94 -0.59 -15.77
CA ASP A 727 1.08 0.54 -16.67
C ASP A 727 2.12 1.54 -16.13
N PHE A 728 2.08 1.82 -14.84
CA PHE A 728 3.09 2.62 -14.15
C PHE A 728 4.49 2.02 -14.29
N ALA A 729 4.66 0.72 -14.05
CA ALA A 729 5.94 0.04 -14.13
C ALA A 729 6.59 0.14 -15.52
N PHE A 730 5.80 -0.03 -16.59
CA PHE A 730 6.32 0.01 -17.96
C PHE A 730 6.48 1.44 -18.51
N ASN A 731 5.62 2.38 -18.11
CA ASN A 731 5.62 3.75 -18.63
C ASN A 731 6.52 4.71 -17.84
N SER A 732 6.90 4.37 -16.59
CA SER A 732 7.79 5.20 -15.78
C SER A 732 9.11 5.47 -16.48
N LYS A 733 9.56 6.73 -16.44
CA LYS A 733 10.82 7.16 -17.04
C LYS A 733 11.99 6.80 -16.13
N ARG A 734 13.06 6.30 -16.73
CA ARG A 734 14.32 5.98 -16.07
C ARG A 734 15.33 7.07 -16.37
N SER A 735 16.11 7.44 -15.37
CA SER A 735 17.16 8.46 -15.49
C SER A 735 18.49 7.79 -15.73
N ALA A 736 19.21 8.21 -16.77
CA ALA A 736 20.63 8.00 -16.86
C ALA A 736 21.29 9.06 -15.97
N LEU A 737 22.04 8.63 -14.94
CA LEU A 737 22.75 9.50 -14.00
C LEU A 737 24.13 9.84 -14.52
#